data_322c1653a649b75720c44ac887082fa3
#
_entry.id   322c1653a649b75720c44ac887082fa3
#
_cell.length_a   1.000
_cell.length_b   1.000
_cell.length_c   1.000
_cell.angle_alpha   90.00
_cell.angle_beta   90.00
_cell.angle_gamma   90.00
#
_symmetry.space_group_name_H-M   'P 1'
#
loop_
_entity.id
_entity.type
_entity.pdbx_description
1 polymer ?
#
loop_
_entity_poly.entity_id
_entity_poly.type
_entity_poly.pdbx_seq_one_letter_code
_entity_poly.pdbx_strand_id
1 'polypeptide(L)'
;MSQAPLVLVDGSSYLYRAFHALPPLTTSTGKPTGAVKGVLNMLLSLRKQYPDSPFAVVFDAKGPTFRDELFAEYKANRPSMPDDLRVQVEPLHASVRALGLPLLCVEGVEADDVIGTLARSSAAAGRPVVISTGDKDMAQLVDGHITLVNTMTGSRLDVDGVKEKFGVGPELIIDFLALMGDKVDNIPGVPGVGEKTALGLLTGVGGGLEVLYASLDKVPELPIRGAKGLPAKLEENREQAFLSYQLATIKTDVELGVEIDKLYPGEPQREALIALYRELEFKNWLDDLLREAKEAGENGEAETPIQAEVDYDVVLDQAGFDAWLKKLEEAELIAFDTETTSIDAQQAQVVGVSFAVKEGEAAYVPLAHSYMGVPEQLDRDAVLRALKPLLEDPKKLKVGQHAKYDINVLANASTPIALRGVAYDTMLESYVLDSTATRHDMDSLALKYLGHSTIRFEDIAGKGAKQLTFDQIAIEQAGPYAAEDADVTLRLHQALWQKLEAIPSLARVLTDIEMPLVPVLARIERNGALVDANLLGIQSRELGEKMVALERQAYDLAGQEFNLGSPKQLGAILYDKLGLPVLSKTATGQPSTAEAVLAELAEQDFELPKVIMQYRSMSKLKSTYTDRLPEQINPRTGRIHTSYHQAVAATGRLSSSDPNLQNIPIRTAEGRRIRQAFVAPQGYKLLAADYSQIELRIMAHLAKDDGLLDAFRHDLDVHRATAAEVFGVPLEDVSGDQRRSAKAINFGLIYGMSAFGLAKQIGVERKEAQAYIDRYFARYPGVLAYMERTRAQAAEQGFVETLFGRRLYLPEIHSKNGAMRKAAERTAINAPMQGTAADIMKRAMVAVDNWLLESGLDARVILQVHDELVLEVREDLVEQVREGIRPLMSGAATLDVPLVVEAGVGSNWDEAH
;
A
#
# COMPACT_ATOMS: atom_id res chain seq x y z
N MET A 1 -32.46 -10.95 -34.36
CA MET A 1 -31.50 -10.48 -33.37
C MET A 1 -31.36 -11.62 -32.38
N SER A 2 -30.17 -12.10 -32.06
CA SER A 2 -29.96 -13.13 -31.04
C SER A 2 -30.43 -12.57 -29.70
N GLN A 3 -31.22 -13.32 -28.98
CA GLN A 3 -31.71 -12.97 -27.65
C GLN A 3 -30.51 -12.81 -26.67
N ALA A 4 -30.52 -11.76 -25.81
CA ALA A 4 -29.45 -11.55 -24.84
C ALA A 4 -29.34 -12.76 -23.89
N PRO A 5 -28.14 -13.21 -23.55
CA PRO A 5 -27.94 -14.40 -22.72
C PRO A 5 -28.43 -14.17 -21.29
N LEU A 6 -28.94 -15.24 -20.64
CA LEU A 6 -29.15 -15.24 -19.20
C LEU A 6 -27.77 -15.37 -18.51
N VAL A 7 -27.45 -14.46 -17.61
CA VAL A 7 -26.19 -14.47 -16.82
C VAL A 7 -26.49 -14.99 -15.42
N LEU A 8 -25.93 -16.13 -15.07
CA LEU A 8 -26.03 -16.75 -13.75
C LEU A 8 -24.69 -16.70 -13.06
N VAL A 9 -24.67 -16.17 -11.84
CA VAL A 9 -23.42 -16.01 -11.07
C VAL A 9 -23.47 -16.89 -9.83
N ASP A 10 -22.49 -17.73 -9.68
CA ASP A 10 -22.26 -18.51 -8.47
C ASP A 10 -21.62 -17.61 -7.40
N GLY A 11 -22.47 -16.98 -6.60
CA GLY A 11 -22.09 -16.02 -5.57
C GLY A 11 -21.29 -16.66 -4.43
N SER A 12 -21.63 -17.92 -4.07
CA SER A 12 -20.91 -18.66 -3.02
C SER A 12 -19.46 -18.94 -3.42
N SER A 13 -19.23 -19.44 -4.63
CA SER A 13 -17.89 -19.68 -5.17
C SER A 13 -17.08 -18.37 -5.23
N TYR A 14 -17.69 -17.28 -5.67
CA TYR A 14 -17.04 -15.97 -5.74
C TYR A 14 -16.67 -15.41 -4.38
N LEU A 15 -17.55 -15.59 -3.38
CA LEU A 15 -17.31 -15.14 -2.01
C LEU A 15 -16.06 -15.80 -1.41
N TYR A 16 -15.99 -17.13 -1.48
CA TYR A 16 -14.82 -17.86 -0.98
C TYR A 16 -13.54 -17.52 -1.75
N ARG A 17 -13.62 -17.39 -3.07
CA ARG A 17 -12.46 -17.03 -3.90
C ARG A 17 -11.94 -15.63 -3.61
N ALA A 18 -12.82 -14.66 -3.51
CA ALA A 18 -12.44 -13.29 -3.18
C ALA A 18 -11.75 -13.22 -1.81
N PHE A 19 -12.26 -13.99 -0.84
CA PHE A 19 -11.68 -14.08 0.50
C PHE A 19 -10.24 -14.61 0.51
N HIS A 20 -9.95 -15.63 -0.30
CA HIS A 20 -8.62 -16.23 -0.37
C HIS A 20 -7.66 -15.54 -1.34
N ALA A 21 -8.16 -14.86 -2.36
CA ALA A 21 -7.34 -14.26 -3.41
C ALA A 21 -6.91 -12.82 -3.11
N LEU A 22 -7.69 -12.09 -2.33
CA LEU A 22 -7.42 -10.70 -2.01
C LEU A 22 -6.66 -10.56 -0.68
N PRO A 23 -5.79 -9.54 -0.55
CA PRO A 23 -5.24 -9.19 0.75
C PRO A 23 -6.38 -8.86 1.73
N PRO A 24 -6.19 -9.10 3.03
CA PRO A 24 -7.20 -8.79 4.04
C PRO A 24 -7.44 -7.27 4.09
N LEU A 25 -8.51 -6.82 3.45
CA LEU A 25 -8.97 -5.43 3.53
C LEU A 25 -9.94 -5.32 4.70
N THR A 26 -9.75 -4.29 5.51
CA THR A 26 -10.61 -3.99 6.66
C THR A 26 -11.00 -2.51 6.65
N THR A 27 -12.12 -2.20 7.29
CA THR A 27 -12.46 -0.82 7.64
C THR A 27 -11.50 -0.28 8.71
N SER A 28 -11.54 1.03 8.94
CA SER A 28 -10.80 1.68 10.03
C SER A 28 -11.12 1.11 11.42
N THR A 29 -12.30 0.47 11.59
CA THR A 29 -12.72 -0.22 12.81
C THR A 29 -12.35 -1.70 12.85
N GLY A 30 -11.59 -2.19 11.84
CA GLY A 30 -11.16 -3.58 11.75
C GLY A 30 -12.19 -4.56 11.18
N LYS A 31 -13.34 -4.09 10.65
CA LYS A 31 -14.34 -4.95 10.01
C LYS A 31 -13.82 -5.46 8.66
N PRO A 32 -13.75 -6.78 8.40
CA PRO A 32 -13.24 -7.30 7.14
C PRO A 32 -14.21 -6.98 5.98
N THR A 33 -13.66 -6.53 4.85
CA THR A 33 -14.43 -6.07 3.67
C THR A 33 -13.89 -6.59 2.33
N GLY A 34 -12.76 -7.29 2.35
CA GLY A 34 -12.06 -7.72 1.14
C GLY A 34 -12.90 -8.63 0.24
N ALA A 35 -13.63 -9.60 0.82
CA ALA A 35 -14.47 -10.51 0.05
C ALA A 35 -15.66 -9.76 -0.60
N VAL A 36 -16.31 -8.86 0.14
CA VAL A 36 -17.39 -8.01 -0.40
C VAL A 36 -16.90 -7.22 -1.61
N LYS A 37 -15.77 -6.51 -1.45
CA LYS A 37 -15.18 -5.70 -2.52
C LYS A 37 -14.83 -6.54 -3.76
N GLY A 38 -14.27 -7.73 -3.54
CA GLY A 38 -13.89 -8.63 -4.63
C GLY A 38 -15.10 -9.12 -5.42
N VAL A 39 -16.14 -9.58 -4.74
CA VAL A 39 -17.37 -10.06 -5.39
C VAL A 39 -18.08 -8.93 -6.14
N LEU A 40 -18.22 -7.75 -5.52
CA LEU A 40 -18.86 -6.61 -6.18
C LEU A 40 -18.09 -6.16 -7.42
N ASN A 41 -16.75 -6.15 -7.41
CA ASN A 41 -15.93 -5.88 -8.59
C ASN A 41 -16.21 -6.86 -9.74
N MET A 42 -16.32 -8.15 -9.42
CA MET A 42 -16.64 -9.18 -10.42
C MET A 42 -18.05 -9.00 -11.00
N LEU A 43 -19.04 -8.71 -10.13
CA LEU A 43 -20.43 -8.46 -10.56
C LEU A 43 -20.55 -7.22 -11.43
N LEU A 44 -19.91 -6.11 -11.07
CA LEU A 44 -19.90 -4.88 -11.86
C LEU A 44 -19.23 -5.09 -13.23
N SER A 45 -18.14 -5.87 -13.27
CA SER A 45 -17.48 -6.22 -14.52
C SER A 45 -18.37 -7.06 -15.44
N LEU A 46 -19.05 -8.09 -14.90
CA LEU A 46 -20.00 -8.91 -15.66
C LEU A 46 -21.19 -8.08 -16.15
N ARG A 47 -21.73 -7.23 -15.31
CA ARG A 47 -22.83 -6.33 -15.67
C ARG A 47 -22.47 -5.41 -16.83
N LYS A 48 -21.25 -4.87 -16.83
CA LYS A 48 -20.73 -4.05 -17.92
C LYS A 48 -20.54 -4.84 -19.23
N GLN A 49 -20.21 -6.12 -19.11
CA GLN A 49 -20.01 -7.03 -20.25
C GLN A 49 -21.35 -7.49 -20.86
N TYR A 50 -22.42 -7.59 -20.03
CA TYR A 50 -23.74 -8.05 -20.41
C TYR A 50 -24.84 -7.06 -19.96
N PRO A 51 -24.88 -5.84 -20.51
CA PRO A 51 -25.73 -4.76 -19.99
C PRO A 51 -27.25 -5.03 -20.08
N ASP A 52 -27.69 -5.68 -21.17
CA ASP A 52 -29.12 -5.93 -21.47
C ASP A 52 -29.58 -7.35 -21.12
N SER A 53 -28.83 -8.07 -20.36
CA SER A 53 -29.07 -9.47 -20.02
C SER A 53 -29.87 -9.62 -18.73
N PRO A 54 -30.83 -10.58 -18.66
CA PRO A 54 -31.32 -11.05 -17.38
C PRO A 54 -30.17 -11.63 -16.57
N PHE A 55 -30.20 -11.39 -15.27
CA PHE A 55 -29.05 -11.61 -14.40
C PHE A 55 -29.51 -12.17 -13.06
N ALA A 56 -28.86 -13.18 -12.52
CA ALA A 56 -29.08 -13.63 -11.15
C ALA A 56 -27.79 -13.99 -10.44
N VAL A 57 -27.67 -13.56 -9.20
CA VAL A 57 -26.60 -13.96 -8.28
C VAL A 57 -27.16 -14.96 -7.30
N VAL A 58 -26.61 -16.16 -7.28
CA VAL A 58 -27.15 -17.29 -6.51
C VAL A 58 -26.19 -17.61 -5.37
N PHE A 59 -26.73 -17.72 -4.17
CA PHE A 59 -25.97 -18.11 -2.98
C PHE A 59 -26.59 -19.34 -2.32
N ASP A 60 -25.76 -20.13 -1.64
CA ASP A 60 -26.22 -21.25 -0.81
C ASP A 60 -27.05 -20.73 0.36
N ALA A 61 -28.17 -21.39 0.63
CA ALA A 61 -28.97 -21.17 1.82
C ALA A 61 -28.33 -21.79 3.06
N LYS A 62 -28.75 -21.32 4.23
CA LYS A 62 -28.35 -21.92 5.50
C LYS A 62 -29.20 -23.17 5.74
N GLY A 63 -28.58 -24.27 6.14
CA GLY A 63 -29.26 -25.50 6.50
C GLY A 63 -28.82 -26.70 5.67
N PRO A 64 -29.36 -27.88 6.00
CA PRO A 64 -29.04 -29.10 5.24
C PRO A 64 -29.73 -29.09 3.86
N THR A 65 -29.11 -29.80 2.93
CA THR A 65 -29.63 -30.03 1.59
C THR A 65 -30.08 -31.49 1.44
N PHE A 66 -30.72 -31.80 0.35
CA PHE A 66 -31.12 -33.20 0.07
C PHE A 66 -29.90 -34.15 -0.03
N ARG A 67 -28.69 -33.63 -0.32
CA ARG A 67 -27.46 -34.42 -0.36
C ARG A 67 -27.01 -34.84 1.03
N ASP A 68 -27.27 -34.03 2.05
CA ASP A 68 -27.01 -34.41 3.46
C ASP A 68 -27.92 -35.53 3.91
N GLU A 69 -29.14 -35.61 3.36
CA GLU A 69 -30.08 -36.73 3.62
C GLU A 69 -29.65 -38.02 2.89
N LEU A 70 -29.07 -37.90 1.68
CA LEU A 70 -28.56 -39.01 0.91
C LEU A 70 -27.29 -39.62 1.49
N PHE A 71 -26.41 -38.76 2.01
CA PHE A 71 -25.10 -39.15 2.54
C PHE A 71 -24.67 -38.20 3.65
N ALA A 72 -24.77 -38.64 4.89
CA ALA A 72 -24.51 -37.81 6.08
C ALA A 72 -23.05 -37.28 6.17
N GLU A 73 -22.11 -37.92 5.48
CA GLU A 73 -20.72 -37.47 5.39
C GLU A 73 -20.45 -36.50 4.25
N TYR A 74 -21.44 -36.13 3.47
CA TYR A 74 -21.31 -35.15 2.38
C TYR A 74 -20.84 -33.82 2.97
N LYS A 75 -19.75 -33.27 2.41
CA LYS A 75 -19.11 -32.02 2.89
C LYS A 75 -18.71 -31.99 4.38
N ALA A 76 -18.80 -33.11 5.12
CA ALA A 76 -18.48 -33.17 6.55
C ALA A 76 -17.01 -32.83 6.87
N ASN A 77 -16.11 -32.95 5.90
CA ASN A 77 -14.70 -32.62 6.00
C ASN A 77 -14.40 -31.12 5.74
N ARG A 78 -15.38 -30.32 5.30
CA ARG A 78 -15.19 -28.89 5.08
C ARG A 78 -15.07 -28.16 6.43
N PRO A 79 -14.05 -27.31 6.61
CA PRO A 79 -13.96 -26.47 7.79
C PRO A 79 -15.15 -25.50 7.84
N SER A 80 -15.59 -25.16 9.04
CA SER A 80 -16.60 -24.10 9.19
C SER A 80 -16.16 -22.79 8.55
N MET A 81 -17.12 -22.06 8.01
CA MET A 81 -16.83 -20.74 7.42
C MET A 81 -16.07 -19.85 8.43
N PRO A 82 -14.90 -19.30 8.04
CA PRO A 82 -14.16 -18.38 8.90
C PRO A 82 -15.02 -17.22 9.39
N ASP A 83 -14.84 -16.80 10.63
CA ASP A 83 -15.64 -15.69 11.19
C ASP A 83 -15.46 -14.41 10.37
N ASP A 84 -14.25 -14.10 9.92
CA ASP A 84 -13.95 -12.95 9.07
C ASP A 84 -14.65 -13.00 7.69
N LEU A 85 -15.00 -14.16 7.21
CA LEU A 85 -15.80 -14.32 6.00
C LEU A 85 -17.30 -14.24 6.32
N ARG A 86 -17.72 -14.86 7.43
CA ARG A 86 -19.13 -14.90 7.85
C ARG A 86 -19.73 -13.51 8.04
N VAL A 87 -18.99 -12.57 8.63
CA VAL A 87 -19.44 -11.20 8.86
C VAL A 87 -19.59 -10.39 7.56
N GLN A 88 -19.01 -10.86 6.46
CA GLN A 88 -19.09 -10.21 5.14
C GLN A 88 -20.30 -10.68 4.31
N VAL A 89 -20.98 -11.78 4.68
CA VAL A 89 -22.10 -12.35 3.89
C VAL A 89 -23.26 -11.37 3.80
N GLU A 90 -23.75 -10.86 4.94
CA GLU A 90 -24.90 -9.96 4.96
C GLU A 90 -24.66 -8.62 4.29
N PRO A 91 -23.52 -7.93 4.51
CA PRO A 91 -23.16 -6.73 3.75
C PRO A 91 -23.04 -6.97 2.24
N LEU A 92 -22.57 -8.15 1.82
CA LEU A 92 -22.53 -8.53 0.41
C LEU A 92 -23.94 -8.69 -0.16
N HIS A 93 -24.82 -9.44 0.51
CA HIS A 93 -26.19 -9.64 0.07
C HIS A 93 -26.96 -8.32 -0.01
N ALA A 94 -26.78 -7.45 0.99
CA ALA A 94 -27.36 -6.11 0.99
C ALA A 94 -26.87 -5.27 -0.20
N SER A 95 -25.56 -5.31 -0.48
CA SER A 95 -24.96 -4.58 -1.60
C SER A 95 -25.44 -5.11 -2.96
N VAL A 96 -25.57 -6.43 -3.14
CA VAL A 96 -26.09 -7.04 -4.37
C VAL A 96 -27.54 -6.60 -4.62
N ARG A 97 -28.40 -6.62 -3.59
CA ARG A 97 -29.78 -6.14 -3.71
C ARG A 97 -29.86 -4.65 -3.99
N ALA A 98 -29.03 -3.85 -3.32
CA ALA A 98 -28.95 -2.41 -3.53
C ALA A 98 -28.45 -2.02 -4.93
N LEU A 99 -27.62 -2.87 -5.57
CA LEU A 99 -27.25 -2.74 -6.99
C LEU A 99 -28.40 -3.06 -7.96
N GLY A 100 -29.57 -3.45 -7.47
CA GLY A 100 -30.70 -3.87 -8.27
C GLY A 100 -30.54 -5.26 -8.89
N LEU A 101 -29.55 -6.04 -8.46
CA LEU A 101 -29.31 -7.37 -8.99
C LEU A 101 -30.19 -8.41 -8.29
N PRO A 102 -30.93 -9.25 -9.05
CA PRO A 102 -31.66 -10.37 -8.49
C PRO A 102 -30.73 -11.31 -7.71
N LEU A 103 -31.03 -11.53 -6.44
CA LEU A 103 -30.32 -12.43 -5.55
C LEU A 103 -31.24 -13.60 -5.17
N LEU A 104 -30.77 -14.80 -5.44
CA LEU A 104 -31.49 -16.04 -5.15
C LEU A 104 -30.75 -16.83 -4.06
N CYS A 105 -31.52 -17.32 -3.10
CA CYS A 105 -31.04 -18.17 -2.01
C CYS A 105 -32.21 -19.11 -1.65
N VAL A 106 -32.11 -20.39 -2.02
CA VAL A 106 -33.23 -21.36 -1.92
C VAL A 106 -32.89 -22.45 -0.91
N GLU A 107 -33.73 -22.64 0.09
CA GLU A 107 -33.51 -23.64 1.16
C GLU A 107 -33.63 -25.09 0.62
N GLY A 108 -32.86 -26.00 1.21
CA GLY A 108 -32.93 -27.44 0.93
C GLY A 108 -32.15 -27.88 -0.33
N VAL A 109 -31.61 -26.94 -1.07
CA VAL A 109 -30.78 -27.17 -2.28
C VAL A 109 -29.53 -26.30 -2.29
N GLU A 110 -28.55 -26.65 -3.09
CA GLU A 110 -27.33 -25.85 -3.26
C GLU A 110 -27.49 -24.79 -4.36
N ALA A 111 -26.65 -23.77 -4.35
CA ALA A 111 -26.62 -22.75 -5.41
C ALA A 111 -26.49 -23.36 -6.80
N ASP A 112 -25.73 -24.45 -6.93
CA ASP A 112 -25.52 -25.17 -8.16
C ASP A 112 -26.82 -25.74 -8.75
N ASP A 113 -27.71 -26.24 -7.89
CA ASP A 113 -29.02 -26.79 -8.29
C ASP A 113 -29.96 -25.69 -8.80
N VAL A 114 -29.94 -24.54 -8.16
CA VAL A 114 -30.68 -23.34 -8.60
C VAL A 114 -30.18 -22.85 -9.95
N ILE A 115 -28.85 -22.72 -10.09
CA ILE A 115 -28.20 -22.33 -11.35
C ILE A 115 -28.50 -23.34 -12.45
N GLY A 116 -28.36 -24.64 -12.17
CA GLY A 116 -28.65 -25.72 -13.10
C GLY A 116 -30.09 -25.72 -13.62
N THR A 117 -31.05 -25.48 -12.71
CA THR A 117 -32.48 -25.40 -13.05
C THR A 117 -32.76 -24.19 -13.96
N LEU A 118 -32.27 -23.00 -13.63
CA LEU A 118 -32.44 -21.80 -14.46
C LEU A 118 -31.75 -21.94 -15.82
N ALA A 119 -30.54 -22.51 -15.83
CA ALA A 119 -29.76 -22.69 -17.05
C ALA A 119 -30.47 -23.65 -18.01
N ARG A 120 -30.95 -24.81 -17.55
CA ARG A 120 -31.67 -25.79 -18.36
C ARG A 120 -33.01 -25.28 -18.86
N SER A 121 -33.76 -24.57 -18.00
CA SER A 121 -35.03 -23.96 -18.37
C SER A 121 -34.84 -22.88 -19.46
N SER A 122 -33.82 -22.06 -19.33
CA SER A 122 -33.49 -21.02 -20.32
C SER A 122 -33.01 -21.61 -21.64
N ALA A 123 -32.13 -22.60 -21.60
CA ALA A 123 -31.64 -23.32 -22.80
C ALA A 123 -32.76 -24.04 -23.54
N ALA A 124 -33.70 -24.69 -22.82
CA ALA A 124 -34.87 -25.29 -23.40
C ALA A 124 -35.80 -24.31 -24.12
N ALA A 125 -35.83 -23.05 -23.67
CA ALA A 125 -36.52 -21.93 -24.34
C ALA A 125 -35.70 -21.31 -25.50
N GLY A 126 -34.51 -21.86 -25.83
CA GLY A 126 -33.65 -21.39 -26.91
C GLY A 126 -32.80 -20.15 -26.58
N ARG A 127 -32.77 -19.70 -25.32
CA ARG A 127 -31.97 -18.56 -24.88
C ARG A 127 -30.57 -19.02 -24.51
N PRO A 128 -29.50 -18.34 -24.98
CA PRO A 128 -28.15 -18.58 -24.52
C PRO A 128 -28.00 -18.31 -23.02
N VAL A 129 -27.12 -19.07 -22.35
CA VAL A 129 -26.84 -18.93 -20.92
C VAL A 129 -25.33 -18.82 -20.71
N VAL A 130 -24.94 -17.89 -19.85
CA VAL A 130 -23.57 -17.72 -19.35
C VAL A 130 -23.58 -17.98 -17.84
N ILE A 131 -22.93 -19.05 -17.41
CA ILE A 131 -22.73 -19.35 -15.99
C ILE A 131 -21.36 -18.84 -15.59
N SER A 132 -21.32 -17.89 -14.69
CA SER A 132 -20.07 -17.34 -14.15
C SER A 132 -19.73 -18.01 -12.84
N THR A 133 -18.80 -18.96 -12.91
CA THR A 133 -18.39 -19.78 -11.77
C THR A 133 -16.92 -20.17 -11.87
N GLY A 134 -16.37 -20.60 -10.74
CA GLY A 134 -15.09 -21.28 -10.72
C GLY A 134 -15.21 -22.75 -10.41
N ASP A 135 -16.41 -23.24 -10.22
CA ASP A 135 -16.64 -24.65 -9.94
C ASP A 135 -16.52 -25.49 -11.22
N LYS A 136 -15.73 -26.56 -11.11
CA LYS A 136 -15.50 -27.52 -12.20
C LYS A 136 -16.72 -28.39 -12.46
N ASP A 137 -17.54 -28.64 -11.45
CA ASP A 137 -18.65 -29.57 -11.48
C ASP A 137 -19.81 -29.02 -12.34
N MET A 138 -19.89 -27.70 -12.48
CA MET A 138 -20.78 -27.01 -13.41
C MET A 138 -20.53 -27.37 -14.89
N ALA A 139 -19.40 -27.99 -15.24
CA ALA A 139 -19.12 -28.41 -16.62
C ALA A 139 -20.13 -29.41 -17.14
N GLN A 140 -20.84 -30.14 -16.28
CA GLN A 140 -21.93 -31.06 -16.64
C GLN A 140 -23.15 -30.35 -17.26
N LEU A 141 -23.27 -29.04 -17.04
CA LEU A 141 -24.36 -28.22 -17.57
C LEU A 141 -24.11 -27.68 -18.98
N VAL A 142 -22.84 -27.70 -19.43
CA VAL A 142 -22.45 -27.11 -20.71
C VAL A 142 -23.09 -27.86 -21.90
N ASP A 143 -23.64 -27.11 -22.82
CA ASP A 143 -24.20 -27.61 -24.05
C ASP A 143 -24.14 -26.56 -25.19
N GLY A 144 -24.91 -26.69 -26.26
CA GLY A 144 -24.94 -25.73 -27.37
C GLY A 144 -25.46 -24.33 -26.99
N HIS A 145 -26.15 -24.20 -25.86
CA HIS A 145 -26.70 -22.94 -25.35
C HIS A 145 -26.05 -22.47 -24.07
N ILE A 146 -25.44 -23.33 -23.25
CA ILE A 146 -24.89 -23.05 -21.94
C ILE A 146 -23.36 -23.02 -22.00
N THR A 147 -22.73 -21.93 -21.57
CA THR A 147 -21.30 -21.73 -21.51
C THR A 147 -20.85 -21.31 -20.12
N LEU A 148 -19.72 -21.85 -19.64
CA LEU A 148 -19.11 -21.37 -18.39
C LEU A 148 -18.09 -20.26 -18.66
N VAL A 149 -18.04 -19.29 -17.77
CA VAL A 149 -17.05 -18.22 -17.79
C VAL A 149 -16.41 -18.08 -16.40
N ASN A 150 -15.09 -18.04 -16.36
CA ASN A 150 -14.37 -17.71 -15.13
C ASN A 150 -13.82 -16.29 -15.25
N THR A 151 -14.42 -15.35 -14.54
CA THR A 151 -14.04 -13.92 -14.61
C THR A 151 -12.65 -13.61 -14.07
N MET A 152 -12.08 -14.47 -13.21
CA MET A 152 -10.73 -14.26 -12.66
C MET A 152 -9.63 -14.64 -13.64
N THR A 153 -9.87 -15.69 -14.45
CA THR A 153 -8.88 -16.19 -15.42
C THR A 153 -9.18 -15.76 -16.84
N GLY A 154 -10.37 -15.20 -17.10
CA GLY A 154 -10.87 -14.88 -18.43
C GLY A 154 -11.20 -16.11 -19.28
N SER A 155 -11.13 -17.34 -18.71
CA SER A 155 -11.36 -18.57 -19.45
C SER A 155 -12.85 -18.80 -19.72
N ARG A 156 -13.15 -19.32 -20.92
CA ARG A 156 -14.50 -19.70 -21.34
C ARG A 156 -14.50 -21.17 -21.70
N LEU A 157 -15.50 -21.90 -21.23
CA LEU A 157 -15.67 -23.32 -21.52
C LEU A 157 -17.01 -23.53 -22.20
N ASP A 158 -16.96 -23.85 -23.47
CA ASP A 158 -18.03 -24.46 -24.27
C ASP A 158 -17.81 -25.98 -24.32
N VAL A 159 -18.57 -26.69 -25.14
CA VAL A 159 -18.49 -28.15 -25.27
C VAL A 159 -17.07 -28.63 -25.63
N ASP A 160 -16.40 -27.93 -26.53
CA ASP A 160 -15.04 -28.27 -26.93
C ASP A 160 -14.03 -27.94 -25.83
N GLY A 161 -14.18 -26.80 -25.15
CA GLY A 161 -13.37 -26.41 -24.01
C GLY A 161 -13.49 -27.37 -22.83
N VAL A 162 -14.67 -27.96 -22.58
CA VAL A 162 -14.85 -29.02 -21.58
C VAL A 162 -14.08 -30.29 -22.00
N LYS A 163 -14.20 -30.72 -23.25
CA LYS A 163 -13.46 -31.88 -23.76
C LYS A 163 -11.95 -31.71 -23.69
N GLU A 164 -11.46 -30.52 -24.05
CA GLU A 164 -10.04 -30.19 -23.96
C GLU A 164 -9.53 -30.23 -22.53
N LYS A 165 -10.31 -29.68 -21.59
CA LYS A 165 -9.92 -29.53 -20.19
C LYS A 165 -10.02 -30.86 -19.41
N PHE A 166 -11.10 -31.65 -19.59
CA PHE A 166 -11.39 -32.83 -18.78
C PHE A 166 -11.12 -34.14 -19.51
N GLY A 167 -10.91 -34.11 -20.81
CA GLY A 167 -10.72 -35.29 -21.65
C GLY A 167 -12.02 -36.06 -21.99
N VAL A 168 -13.14 -35.59 -21.44
CA VAL A 168 -14.51 -36.09 -21.72
C VAL A 168 -15.44 -34.92 -22.01
N GLY A 169 -16.54 -35.23 -22.74
CA GLY A 169 -17.59 -34.24 -22.99
C GLY A 169 -18.44 -33.94 -21.76
N PRO A 170 -19.24 -32.84 -21.80
CA PRO A 170 -20.14 -32.48 -20.70
C PRO A 170 -21.05 -33.63 -20.24
N GLU A 171 -21.48 -34.47 -21.16
CA GLU A 171 -22.36 -35.64 -20.95
C GLU A 171 -21.76 -36.72 -20.05
N LEU A 172 -20.43 -36.75 -19.89
CA LEU A 172 -19.71 -37.74 -19.09
C LEU A 172 -19.05 -37.15 -17.84
N ILE A 173 -19.26 -35.88 -17.54
CA ILE A 173 -18.67 -35.19 -16.37
C ILE A 173 -19.19 -35.81 -15.07
N ILE A 174 -20.48 -36.10 -14.97
CA ILE A 174 -21.07 -36.72 -13.77
C ILE A 174 -20.46 -38.12 -13.56
N ASP A 175 -20.38 -38.94 -14.62
CA ASP A 175 -19.78 -40.28 -14.60
C ASP A 175 -18.29 -40.24 -14.18
N PHE A 176 -17.58 -39.26 -14.71
CA PHE A 176 -16.17 -39.02 -14.39
C PHE A 176 -15.98 -38.69 -12.90
N LEU A 177 -16.81 -37.79 -12.33
CA LEU A 177 -16.81 -37.43 -10.91
C LEU A 177 -17.27 -38.61 -10.03
N ALA A 178 -18.27 -39.37 -10.47
CA ALA A 178 -18.76 -40.55 -9.76
C ALA A 178 -17.70 -41.65 -9.58
N LEU A 179 -16.85 -41.83 -10.59
CA LEU A 179 -15.73 -42.78 -10.53
C LEU A 179 -14.56 -42.26 -9.72
N MET A 180 -14.16 -41.02 -9.93
CA MET A 180 -12.99 -40.40 -9.31
C MET A 180 -13.25 -40.01 -7.84
N GLY A 181 -14.49 -39.63 -7.53
CA GLY A 181 -14.86 -38.95 -6.29
C GLY A 181 -14.42 -37.52 -6.25
N ASP A 182 -14.85 -36.79 -5.23
CA ASP A 182 -14.36 -35.46 -4.93
C ASP A 182 -14.00 -35.33 -3.44
N LYS A 183 -12.73 -35.04 -3.18
CA LYS A 183 -12.23 -34.87 -1.81
C LYS A 183 -12.72 -33.60 -1.13
N VAL A 184 -13.05 -32.57 -1.91
CA VAL A 184 -13.52 -31.27 -1.38
C VAL A 184 -14.93 -31.42 -0.83
N ASP A 185 -15.80 -32.16 -1.55
CA ASP A 185 -17.18 -32.37 -1.21
C ASP A 185 -17.41 -33.69 -0.51
N ASN A 186 -16.32 -34.42 -0.23
CA ASN A 186 -16.36 -35.75 0.37
C ASN A 186 -17.22 -36.75 -0.40
N ILE A 187 -17.21 -36.66 -1.73
CA ILE A 187 -17.84 -37.64 -2.59
C ILE A 187 -16.92 -38.84 -2.70
N PRO A 188 -17.36 -40.06 -2.30
CA PRO A 188 -16.44 -41.18 -2.08
C PRO A 188 -15.77 -41.70 -3.36
N GLY A 189 -16.45 -41.72 -4.49
CA GLY A 189 -15.94 -42.34 -5.71
C GLY A 189 -15.69 -43.82 -5.57
N VAL A 190 -14.96 -44.43 -6.52
CA VAL A 190 -14.50 -45.79 -6.45
C VAL A 190 -13.07 -45.81 -5.87
N PRO A 191 -12.81 -46.51 -4.74
CA PRO A 191 -11.49 -46.51 -4.13
C PRO A 191 -10.38 -46.95 -5.08
N GLY A 192 -9.35 -46.11 -5.25
CA GLY A 192 -8.21 -46.36 -6.13
C GLY A 192 -8.45 -46.09 -7.61
N VAL A 193 -9.59 -45.51 -7.96
CA VAL A 193 -9.86 -44.96 -9.29
C VAL A 193 -9.58 -43.44 -9.22
N GLY A 194 -8.52 -43.01 -9.83
CA GLY A 194 -8.17 -41.62 -9.98
C GLY A 194 -8.50 -41.09 -11.37
N GLU A 195 -8.23 -39.82 -11.60
CA GLU A 195 -8.53 -39.07 -12.82
C GLU A 195 -8.18 -39.85 -14.13
N LYS A 196 -6.93 -40.29 -14.24
CA LYS A 196 -6.46 -41.01 -15.43
C LYS A 196 -7.16 -42.36 -15.63
N THR A 197 -7.50 -43.04 -14.55
CA THR A 197 -8.21 -44.35 -14.60
C THR A 197 -9.67 -44.12 -14.95
N ALA A 198 -10.34 -43.15 -14.36
CA ALA A 198 -11.72 -42.80 -14.69
C ALA A 198 -11.86 -42.41 -16.17
N LEU A 199 -10.95 -41.52 -16.65
CA LEU A 199 -10.91 -41.13 -18.05
C LEU A 199 -10.71 -42.33 -18.97
N GLY A 200 -9.74 -43.20 -18.68
CA GLY A 200 -9.47 -44.39 -19.46
C GLY A 200 -10.64 -45.38 -19.47
N LEU A 201 -11.35 -45.53 -18.38
CA LEU A 201 -12.58 -46.41 -18.31
C LEU A 201 -13.70 -45.87 -19.21
N LEU A 202 -14.07 -44.57 -19.03
CA LEU A 202 -15.18 -43.97 -19.79
C LEU A 202 -14.89 -43.92 -21.29
N THR A 203 -13.69 -43.50 -21.67
CA THR A 203 -13.28 -43.44 -23.09
C THR A 203 -13.11 -44.84 -23.69
N GLY A 204 -12.62 -45.82 -22.91
CA GLY A 204 -12.39 -47.18 -23.36
C GLY A 204 -13.66 -47.96 -23.58
N VAL A 205 -14.70 -47.76 -22.77
CA VAL A 205 -16.02 -48.37 -22.96
C VAL A 205 -16.92 -47.55 -23.89
N GLY A 206 -16.57 -46.29 -24.17
CA GLY A 206 -17.34 -45.41 -25.04
C GLY A 206 -18.66 -44.95 -24.46
N GLY A 207 -18.79 -44.79 -23.13
CA GLY A 207 -20.02 -44.37 -22.49
C GLY A 207 -19.87 -44.12 -21.00
N GLY A 208 -20.98 -43.77 -20.32
CA GLY A 208 -21.04 -43.48 -18.91
C GLY A 208 -21.02 -44.71 -18.01
N LEU A 209 -21.38 -44.48 -16.74
CA LEU A 209 -21.33 -45.46 -15.66
C LEU A 209 -22.17 -46.72 -15.96
N GLU A 210 -23.38 -46.58 -16.50
CA GLU A 210 -24.23 -47.71 -16.87
C GLU A 210 -23.58 -48.60 -17.96
N VAL A 211 -22.99 -47.97 -19.00
CA VAL A 211 -22.27 -48.65 -20.07
C VAL A 211 -21.04 -49.38 -19.52
N LEU A 212 -20.33 -48.74 -18.61
CA LEU A 212 -19.16 -49.31 -17.94
C LEU A 212 -19.54 -50.59 -17.17
N TYR A 213 -20.59 -50.52 -16.34
CA TYR A 213 -21.03 -51.68 -15.55
C TYR A 213 -21.68 -52.76 -16.37
N ALA A 214 -22.22 -52.44 -17.56
CA ALA A 214 -22.67 -53.45 -18.53
C ALA A 214 -21.54 -54.10 -19.35
N SER A 215 -20.32 -53.53 -19.31
CA SER A 215 -19.18 -53.93 -20.11
C SER A 215 -17.93 -54.21 -19.27
N LEU A 216 -18.09 -54.69 -18.02
CA LEU A 216 -16.95 -54.99 -17.13
C LEU A 216 -16.03 -56.07 -17.67
N ASP A 217 -16.52 -56.96 -18.52
CA ASP A 217 -15.75 -57.98 -19.21
C ASP A 217 -14.72 -57.39 -20.19
N LYS A 218 -14.92 -56.20 -20.71
CA LYS A 218 -14.01 -55.50 -21.61
C LYS A 218 -12.92 -54.71 -20.90
N VAL A 219 -13.11 -54.37 -19.64
CA VAL A 219 -12.20 -53.51 -18.84
C VAL A 219 -10.77 -54.11 -18.77
N PRO A 220 -10.57 -55.43 -18.60
CA PRO A 220 -9.20 -56.00 -18.57
C PRO A 220 -8.36 -55.77 -19.83
N GLU A 221 -8.99 -55.50 -20.99
CA GLU A 221 -8.36 -55.28 -22.28
C GLU A 221 -8.02 -53.78 -22.51
N LEU A 222 -8.50 -52.89 -21.67
CA LEU A 222 -8.24 -51.44 -21.81
C LEU A 222 -6.77 -51.09 -21.50
N PRO A 223 -6.20 -50.10 -22.18
CA PRO A 223 -4.83 -49.65 -21.95
C PRO A 223 -4.68 -48.84 -20.67
N ILE A 224 -5.16 -49.42 -19.56
CA ILE A 224 -5.17 -48.79 -18.25
C ILE A 224 -4.27 -49.58 -17.30
N ARG A 225 -3.45 -48.86 -16.51
CA ARG A 225 -2.61 -49.50 -15.51
C ARG A 225 -3.45 -50.23 -14.46
N GLY A 226 -3.25 -51.54 -14.34
CA GLY A 226 -3.99 -52.39 -13.40
C GLY A 226 -5.38 -52.82 -13.87
N ALA A 227 -5.67 -52.73 -15.18
CA ALA A 227 -6.96 -53.03 -15.82
C ALA A 227 -7.55 -54.37 -15.39
N LYS A 228 -6.73 -55.43 -15.23
CA LYS A 228 -7.16 -56.80 -14.86
C LYS A 228 -7.84 -56.86 -13.46
N GLY A 229 -7.50 -55.98 -12.53
CA GLY A 229 -8.07 -55.94 -11.19
C GLY A 229 -9.25 -54.99 -11.03
N LEU A 230 -9.50 -54.13 -12.04
CA LEU A 230 -10.56 -53.12 -11.97
C LEU A 230 -11.98 -53.68 -12.01
N PRO A 231 -12.34 -54.73 -12.76
CA PRO A 231 -13.71 -55.23 -12.78
C PRO A 231 -14.22 -55.67 -11.40
N ALA A 232 -13.41 -56.46 -10.68
CA ALA A 232 -13.77 -56.90 -9.33
C ALA A 232 -13.96 -55.72 -8.37
N LYS A 233 -13.07 -54.72 -8.47
CA LYS A 233 -13.11 -53.50 -7.65
C LYS A 233 -14.32 -52.62 -7.97
N LEU A 234 -14.64 -52.46 -9.23
CA LEU A 234 -15.82 -51.72 -9.70
C LEU A 234 -17.09 -52.41 -9.19
N GLU A 235 -17.21 -53.74 -9.32
CA GLU A 235 -18.38 -54.49 -8.85
C GLU A 235 -18.56 -54.45 -7.33
N GLU A 236 -17.46 -54.59 -6.57
CA GLU A 236 -17.46 -54.45 -5.10
C GLU A 236 -17.94 -53.05 -4.63
N ASN A 237 -17.64 -51.99 -5.38
CA ASN A 237 -17.99 -50.62 -5.04
C ASN A 237 -19.10 -50.04 -5.94
N ARG A 238 -19.93 -50.90 -6.53
CA ARG A 238 -21.00 -50.46 -7.45
C ARG A 238 -21.99 -49.51 -6.83
N GLU A 239 -22.49 -49.86 -5.65
CA GLU A 239 -23.45 -48.99 -4.93
C GLU A 239 -22.83 -47.63 -4.58
N GLN A 240 -21.57 -47.60 -4.18
CA GLN A 240 -20.83 -46.37 -3.87
C GLN A 240 -20.59 -45.49 -5.12
N ALA A 241 -20.35 -46.10 -6.29
CA ALA A 241 -20.22 -45.39 -7.56
C ALA A 241 -21.53 -44.68 -7.94
N PHE A 242 -22.68 -45.43 -7.81
CA PHE A 242 -23.99 -44.83 -8.11
C PHE A 242 -24.44 -43.81 -7.06
N LEU A 243 -24.08 -43.97 -5.77
CA LEU A 243 -24.26 -42.94 -4.77
C LEU A 243 -23.45 -41.68 -5.12
N SER A 244 -22.18 -41.87 -5.52
CA SER A 244 -21.34 -40.77 -5.96
C SER A 244 -21.89 -40.06 -7.20
N TYR A 245 -22.50 -40.82 -8.12
CA TYR A 245 -23.21 -40.24 -9.27
C TYR A 245 -24.36 -39.33 -8.83
N GLN A 246 -25.18 -39.80 -7.90
CA GLN A 246 -26.31 -38.99 -7.38
C GLN A 246 -25.82 -37.73 -6.66
N LEU A 247 -24.76 -37.83 -5.85
CA LEU A 247 -24.18 -36.70 -5.13
C LEU A 247 -23.55 -35.64 -6.06
N ALA A 248 -22.89 -36.08 -7.13
CA ALA A 248 -22.25 -35.22 -8.12
C ALA A 248 -23.25 -34.59 -9.11
N THR A 249 -24.47 -35.15 -9.20
CA THR A 249 -25.48 -34.65 -10.16
C THR A 249 -26.11 -33.35 -9.65
N ILE A 250 -26.03 -32.30 -10.47
CA ILE A 250 -26.74 -31.05 -10.25
C ILE A 250 -28.21 -31.24 -10.57
N LYS A 251 -29.09 -30.93 -9.62
CA LYS A 251 -30.52 -30.96 -9.80
C LYS A 251 -30.99 -29.81 -10.68
N THR A 252 -31.81 -30.13 -11.70
CA THR A 252 -32.24 -29.16 -12.73
C THR A 252 -33.76 -28.96 -12.79
N ASP A 253 -34.47 -29.45 -11.78
CA ASP A 253 -35.93 -29.42 -11.65
C ASP A 253 -36.44 -28.84 -10.31
N VAL A 254 -35.67 -27.93 -9.72
CA VAL A 254 -36.02 -27.25 -8.48
C VAL A 254 -37.19 -26.28 -8.70
N GLU A 255 -38.21 -26.32 -7.82
CA GLU A 255 -39.30 -25.35 -7.84
C GLU A 255 -38.79 -23.99 -7.32
N LEU A 256 -38.50 -23.08 -8.22
CA LEU A 256 -37.86 -21.78 -7.86
C LEU A 256 -38.88 -20.65 -7.62
N GLY A 257 -40.11 -20.78 -8.13
CA GLY A 257 -41.13 -19.72 -8.06
C GLY A 257 -40.73 -18.41 -8.75
N VAL A 258 -39.67 -18.43 -9.58
CA VAL A 258 -39.14 -17.25 -10.29
C VAL A 258 -39.16 -17.49 -11.80
N GLU A 259 -39.74 -16.55 -12.53
CA GLU A 259 -39.74 -16.55 -14.00
C GLU A 259 -38.47 -15.80 -14.51
N ILE A 260 -37.88 -16.28 -15.60
CA ILE A 260 -36.65 -15.67 -16.17
C ILE A 260 -36.84 -14.19 -16.54
N ASP A 261 -38.04 -13.83 -16.97
CA ASP A 261 -38.39 -12.44 -17.31
C ASP A 261 -38.45 -11.50 -16.11
N LYS A 262 -38.43 -12.01 -14.90
CA LYS A 262 -38.29 -11.24 -13.64
C LYS A 262 -36.84 -11.12 -13.16
N LEU A 263 -35.86 -11.69 -13.88
CA LEU A 263 -34.45 -11.65 -13.54
C LEU A 263 -33.70 -10.48 -14.21
N TYR A 264 -34.39 -9.52 -14.78
CA TYR A 264 -33.72 -8.31 -15.24
C TYR A 264 -33.33 -7.44 -14.04
N PRO A 265 -32.07 -6.94 -14.03
CA PRO A 265 -31.67 -6.00 -12.99
C PRO A 265 -32.59 -4.79 -12.90
N GLY A 266 -32.98 -4.44 -11.70
CA GLY A 266 -33.72 -3.21 -11.42
C GLY A 266 -32.83 -1.98 -11.32
N GLU A 267 -33.43 -0.85 -11.05
CA GLU A 267 -32.69 0.40 -10.78
C GLU A 267 -31.88 0.25 -9.48
N PRO A 268 -30.61 0.68 -9.46
CA PRO A 268 -29.82 0.70 -8.22
C PRO A 268 -30.49 1.57 -7.14
N GLN A 269 -30.50 1.06 -5.92
CA GLN A 269 -30.98 1.78 -4.74
C GLN A 269 -29.86 2.68 -4.21
N ARG A 270 -29.73 3.87 -4.77
CA ARG A 270 -28.57 4.77 -4.57
C ARG A 270 -28.33 5.09 -3.09
N GLU A 271 -29.36 5.43 -2.34
CA GLU A 271 -29.23 5.75 -0.91
C GLU A 271 -28.69 4.56 -0.09
N ALA A 272 -29.22 3.36 -0.36
CA ALA A 272 -28.75 2.14 0.28
C ALA A 272 -27.29 1.84 -0.06
N LEU A 273 -26.89 2.04 -1.32
CA LEU A 273 -25.49 1.89 -1.74
C LEU A 273 -24.56 2.91 -1.07
N ILE A 274 -24.98 4.16 -0.96
CA ILE A 274 -24.23 5.21 -0.26
C ILE A 274 -24.01 4.81 1.20
N ALA A 275 -25.06 4.34 1.89
CA ALA A 275 -24.96 3.90 3.28
C ALA A 275 -24.01 2.69 3.42
N LEU A 276 -24.16 1.68 2.56
CA LEU A 276 -23.32 0.48 2.57
C LEU A 276 -21.86 0.79 2.24
N TYR A 277 -21.58 1.60 1.20
CA TYR A 277 -20.23 1.94 0.81
C TYR A 277 -19.53 2.85 1.84
N ARG A 278 -20.29 3.67 2.57
CA ARG A 278 -19.80 4.42 3.73
C ARG A 278 -19.44 3.48 4.88
N GLU A 279 -20.31 2.54 5.24
CA GLU A 279 -20.07 1.54 6.29
C GLU A 279 -18.87 0.64 5.96
N LEU A 280 -18.73 0.24 4.69
CA LEU A 280 -17.65 -0.63 4.20
C LEU A 280 -16.38 0.12 3.81
N GLU A 281 -16.39 1.45 3.88
CA GLU A 281 -15.28 2.36 3.50
C GLU A 281 -14.81 2.15 2.04
N PHE A 282 -15.73 1.89 1.12
CA PHE A 282 -15.44 1.77 -0.31
C PHE A 282 -15.39 3.15 -0.98
N LYS A 283 -14.34 3.91 -0.65
CA LYS A 283 -14.19 5.33 -0.96
C LYS A 283 -14.46 5.68 -2.43
N ASN A 284 -13.81 4.98 -3.37
CA ASN A 284 -13.95 5.28 -4.80
C ASN A 284 -15.38 5.11 -5.31
N TRP A 285 -16.06 4.04 -4.90
CA TRP A 285 -17.45 3.80 -5.30
C TRP A 285 -18.43 4.74 -4.61
N LEU A 286 -18.14 5.11 -3.36
CA LEU A 286 -18.92 6.11 -2.64
C LEU A 286 -18.81 7.47 -3.33
N ASP A 287 -17.61 7.88 -3.71
CA ASP A 287 -17.34 9.11 -4.43
C ASP A 287 -18.07 9.14 -5.78
N ASP A 288 -18.01 8.04 -6.54
CA ASP A 288 -18.68 7.95 -7.84
C ASP A 288 -20.19 8.09 -7.69
N LEU A 289 -20.81 7.45 -6.69
CA LEU A 289 -22.25 7.56 -6.42
C LEU A 289 -22.67 8.96 -5.94
N LEU A 290 -21.88 9.59 -5.09
CA LEU A 290 -22.16 10.95 -4.60
C LEU A 290 -22.08 11.98 -5.74
N ARG A 291 -21.14 11.79 -6.68
CA ARG A 291 -21.03 12.62 -7.88
C ARG A 291 -22.22 12.44 -8.80
N GLU A 292 -22.61 11.18 -9.11
CA GLU A 292 -23.78 10.89 -9.94
C GLU A 292 -25.07 11.45 -9.31
N ALA A 293 -25.21 11.44 -8.00
CA ALA A 293 -26.34 12.05 -7.30
C ALA A 293 -26.38 13.57 -7.47
N LYS A 294 -25.22 14.23 -7.41
CA LYS A 294 -25.09 15.68 -7.61
C LYS A 294 -25.44 16.08 -9.06
N GLU A 295 -24.97 15.30 -10.06
CA GLU A 295 -25.27 15.52 -11.48
C GLU A 295 -26.76 15.28 -11.82
N ALA A 296 -27.43 14.35 -11.13
CA ALA A 296 -28.84 14.05 -11.34
C ALA A 296 -29.80 15.05 -10.67
N GLY A 297 -29.33 15.99 -9.86
CA GLY A 297 -30.16 16.99 -9.18
C GLY A 297 -31.12 16.41 -8.14
N GLU A 298 -30.87 15.19 -7.66
CA GLU A 298 -31.71 14.51 -6.67
C GLU A 298 -31.28 14.93 -5.26
N ASN A 299 -32.04 15.84 -4.63
CA ASN A 299 -31.93 16.18 -3.21
C ASN A 299 -32.55 15.10 -2.35
N GLY A 300 -31.85 14.00 -2.12
CA GLY A 300 -32.23 13.03 -1.08
C GLY A 300 -31.67 13.48 0.28
N GLU A 301 -32.49 13.52 1.31
CA GLU A 301 -32.14 13.81 2.69
C GLU A 301 -31.18 12.73 3.26
N ALA A 302 -29.88 12.83 2.93
CA ALA A 302 -28.81 12.28 3.72
C ALA A 302 -28.23 13.41 4.56
N GLU A 303 -27.98 13.19 5.84
CA GLU A 303 -27.35 14.18 6.72
C GLU A 303 -26.19 14.86 6.00
N THR A 304 -26.37 16.10 5.81
CA THR A 304 -25.90 17.00 4.79
C THR A 304 -24.40 17.05 4.58
N PRO A 305 -23.92 16.75 3.36
CA PRO A 305 -22.75 17.44 2.85
C PRO A 305 -23.09 18.92 2.73
N ILE A 306 -22.12 19.78 2.95
CA ILE A 306 -22.16 21.23 2.85
C ILE A 306 -23.33 21.75 1.97
N GLN A 307 -24.51 21.91 2.53
CA GLN A 307 -25.67 22.63 1.98
C GLN A 307 -25.92 23.94 2.76
N ALA A 308 -24.82 24.62 3.10
CA ALA A 308 -24.91 26.05 3.27
C ALA A 308 -24.81 26.66 1.87
N GLU A 309 -25.63 27.65 1.56
CA GLU A 309 -25.39 28.52 0.41
C GLU A 309 -23.92 28.92 0.44
N VAL A 310 -23.12 28.41 -0.51
CA VAL A 310 -21.71 28.80 -0.63
C VAL A 310 -21.64 30.07 -1.45
N ASP A 311 -20.90 31.02 -0.99
CA ASP A 311 -20.62 32.29 -1.65
C ASP A 311 -19.16 32.25 -2.13
N TYR A 312 -18.97 31.74 -3.36
CA TYR A 312 -17.65 31.61 -3.97
C TYR A 312 -17.46 32.68 -5.04
N ASP A 313 -16.61 33.65 -4.73
CA ASP A 313 -16.29 34.74 -5.65
C ASP A 313 -15.15 34.38 -6.60
N VAL A 314 -15.34 34.67 -7.88
CA VAL A 314 -14.24 34.74 -8.86
C VAL A 314 -13.90 36.20 -9.08
N VAL A 315 -12.74 36.64 -8.61
CA VAL A 315 -12.35 38.06 -8.55
C VAL A 315 -11.58 38.45 -9.82
N LEU A 316 -12.21 39.18 -10.69
CA LEU A 316 -11.64 39.63 -11.97
C LEU A 316 -11.35 41.15 -12.01
N ASP A 317 -11.83 41.91 -11.06
CA ASP A 317 -11.65 43.36 -11.02
C ASP A 317 -11.05 43.86 -9.70
N GLN A 318 -10.55 45.08 -9.76
CA GLN A 318 -9.85 45.69 -8.63
C GLN A 318 -10.77 45.93 -7.40
N ALA A 319 -12.04 46.28 -7.64
CA ALA A 319 -12.99 46.55 -6.58
C ALA A 319 -13.31 45.28 -5.79
N GLY A 320 -13.49 44.16 -6.45
CA GLY A 320 -13.66 42.83 -5.82
C GLY A 320 -12.41 42.42 -5.04
N PHE A 321 -11.22 42.64 -5.59
CA PHE A 321 -9.98 42.35 -4.90
C PHE A 321 -9.79 43.24 -3.63
N ASP A 322 -10.06 44.53 -3.73
CA ASP A 322 -9.94 45.43 -2.59
C ASP A 322 -10.92 45.08 -1.46
N ALA A 323 -12.13 44.66 -1.81
CA ALA A 323 -13.11 44.16 -0.84
C ALA A 323 -12.63 42.86 -0.13
N TRP A 324 -12.04 41.93 -0.87
CA TRP A 324 -11.46 40.71 -0.27
C TRP A 324 -10.21 40.98 0.54
N LEU A 325 -9.34 41.90 0.10
CA LEU A 325 -8.15 42.29 0.86
C LEU A 325 -8.53 42.83 2.25
N LYS A 326 -9.59 43.64 2.31
CA LYS A 326 -10.14 44.14 3.60
C LYS A 326 -10.66 42.97 4.48
N LYS A 327 -11.42 42.01 3.90
CA LYS A 327 -11.87 40.84 4.67
C LYS A 327 -10.68 40.04 5.22
N LEU A 328 -9.62 39.87 4.42
CA LEU A 328 -8.39 39.17 4.83
C LEU A 328 -7.67 39.94 5.98
N GLU A 329 -7.61 41.26 5.92
CA GLU A 329 -7.01 42.07 6.98
C GLU A 329 -7.77 41.98 8.29
N GLU A 330 -9.10 41.85 8.24
CA GLU A 330 -9.98 41.75 9.41
C GLU A 330 -10.05 40.33 9.98
N ALA A 331 -9.77 39.28 9.20
CA ALA A 331 -9.88 37.91 9.63
C ALA A 331 -8.81 37.51 10.65
N GLU A 332 -9.19 36.70 11.65
CA GLU A 332 -8.23 36.11 12.62
C GLU A 332 -7.44 34.95 12.00
N LEU A 333 -8.09 34.14 11.17
CA LEU A 333 -7.50 33.01 10.47
C LEU A 333 -7.89 33.05 9.00
N ILE A 334 -6.93 32.81 8.13
CA ILE A 334 -7.11 32.75 6.67
C ILE A 334 -6.75 31.37 6.18
N ALA A 335 -7.65 30.69 5.46
CA ALA A 335 -7.27 29.58 4.61
C ALA A 335 -6.71 30.14 3.31
N PHE A 336 -5.55 29.69 2.89
CA PHE A 336 -4.82 30.17 1.73
C PHE A 336 -4.31 29.02 0.89
N ASP A 337 -4.44 29.13 -0.44
CA ASP A 337 -3.92 28.17 -1.40
C ASP A 337 -3.46 28.85 -2.67
N THR A 338 -2.56 28.24 -3.41
CA THR A 338 -2.05 28.69 -4.71
C THR A 338 -2.35 27.68 -5.79
N GLU A 339 -2.85 28.15 -6.92
CA GLU A 339 -2.97 27.38 -8.14
C GLU A 339 -1.81 27.68 -9.08
N THR A 340 -1.21 26.65 -9.65
CA THR A 340 0.07 26.77 -10.34
C THR A 340 0.16 25.93 -11.61
N THR A 341 1.22 26.19 -12.40
CA THR A 341 1.49 25.50 -13.66
C THR A 341 2.13 24.11 -13.51
N SER A 342 2.64 23.75 -12.33
CA SER A 342 3.41 22.51 -12.12
C SER A 342 3.31 22.03 -10.69
N ILE A 343 3.39 20.72 -10.48
CA ILE A 343 3.53 20.11 -9.16
C ILE A 343 4.94 20.27 -8.55
N ASP A 344 5.94 20.62 -9.38
CA ASP A 344 7.29 20.95 -8.92
C ASP A 344 7.34 22.43 -8.47
N ALA A 345 7.34 22.65 -7.16
CA ALA A 345 7.35 23.99 -6.56
C ALA A 345 8.57 24.85 -6.96
N GLN A 346 9.67 24.24 -7.43
CA GLN A 346 10.86 24.97 -7.86
C GLN A 346 10.74 25.53 -9.29
N GLN A 347 9.79 25.03 -10.06
CA GLN A 347 9.52 25.46 -11.46
C GLN A 347 8.13 26.09 -11.62
N ALA A 348 7.23 25.85 -10.68
CA ALA A 348 5.84 26.28 -10.73
C ALA A 348 5.71 27.81 -10.80
N GLN A 349 4.80 28.29 -11.65
CA GLN A 349 4.38 29.68 -11.73
C GLN A 349 2.98 29.82 -11.15
N VAL A 350 2.73 30.89 -10.41
CA VAL A 350 1.39 31.19 -9.87
C VAL A 350 0.44 31.50 -11.00
N VAL A 351 -0.66 30.74 -11.08
CA VAL A 351 -1.80 30.97 -12.00
C VAL A 351 -2.90 31.75 -11.31
N GLY A 352 -3.09 31.52 -10.03
CA GLY A 352 -4.06 32.24 -9.20
C GLY A 352 -3.88 31.92 -7.72
N VAL A 353 -4.61 32.63 -6.88
CA VAL A 353 -4.64 32.44 -5.43
C VAL A 353 -6.08 32.33 -4.93
N SER A 354 -6.30 31.52 -3.91
CA SER A 354 -7.61 31.35 -3.28
C SER A 354 -7.57 31.58 -1.78
N PHE A 355 -8.68 32.02 -1.23
CA PHE A 355 -8.82 32.33 0.19
C PHE A 355 -10.17 31.90 0.73
N ALA A 356 -10.22 31.56 2.01
CA ALA A 356 -11.47 31.48 2.78
C ALA A 356 -11.24 32.09 4.16
N VAL A 357 -12.19 32.85 4.64
CA VAL A 357 -12.15 33.51 5.94
C VAL A 357 -13.25 33.02 6.88
N LYS A 358 -14.28 32.45 6.31
CA LYS A 358 -15.45 31.89 6.99
C LYS A 358 -15.96 30.70 6.18
N GLU A 359 -16.58 29.76 6.88
CA GLU A 359 -17.24 28.62 6.28
C GLU A 359 -18.25 29.04 5.21
N GLY A 360 -18.12 28.53 4.00
CA GLY A 360 -18.94 28.88 2.84
C GLY A 360 -18.60 30.18 2.14
N GLU A 361 -17.64 30.96 2.63
CA GLU A 361 -17.23 32.25 2.06
C GLU A 361 -15.77 32.17 1.59
N ALA A 362 -15.57 32.04 0.28
CA ALA A 362 -14.27 31.86 -0.33
C ALA A 362 -14.15 32.60 -1.67
N ALA A 363 -12.93 32.87 -2.11
CA ALA A 363 -12.66 33.52 -3.37
C ALA A 363 -11.49 32.87 -4.11
N TYR A 364 -11.53 32.95 -5.42
CA TYR A 364 -10.42 32.71 -6.33
C TYR A 364 -10.07 33.99 -7.09
N VAL A 365 -8.80 34.34 -7.11
CA VAL A 365 -8.26 35.45 -7.90
C VAL A 365 -7.41 34.87 -9.03
N PRO A 366 -7.95 34.75 -10.27
CA PRO A 366 -7.17 34.34 -11.43
C PRO A 366 -6.19 35.43 -11.82
N LEU A 367 -4.94 35.03 -12.14
CA LEU A 367 -3.83 35.96 -12.41
C LEU A 367 -3.08 35.64 -13.68
N ALA A 368 -3.02 34.39 -14.10
CA ALA A 368 -2.21 33.96 -15.24
C ALA A 368 -2.82 32.80 -16.05
N HIS A 369 -4.15 32.72 -16.14
CA HIS A 369 -4.79 31.81 -17.06
C HIS A 369 -4.48 32.20 -18.51
N SER A 370 -4.25 31.17 -19.35
CA SER A 370 -3.77 31.35 -20.74
C SER A 370 -4.45 30.33 -21.65
N TYR A 371 -5.62 30.67 -22.16
CA TYR A 371 -6.37 29.89 -23.15
C TYR A 371 -7.13 30.82 -24.12
N MET A 372 -7.60 30.29 -25.25
CA MET A 372 -8.34 31.10 -26.24
C MET A 372 -9.66 31.61 -25.64
N GLY A 373 -9.84 32.92 -25.61
CA GLY A 373 -11.03 33.57 -25.08
C GLY A 373 -11.00 33.82 -23.58
N VAL A 374 -9.84 33.67 -22.92
CA VAL A 374 -9.68 33.97 -21.51
C VAL A 374 -10.10 35.42 -21.21
N PRO A 375 -10.92 35.66 -20.15
CA PRO A 375 -11.27 37.01 -19.74
C PRO A 375 -10.06 37.78 -19.22
N GLU A 376 -10.19 39.12 -19.18
CA GLU A 376 -9.17 39.97 -18.57
C GLU A 376 -9.03 39.65 -17.10
N GLN A 377 -7.79 39.52 -16.61
CA GLN A 377 -7.42 39.18 -15.24
C GLN A 377 -6.66 40.32 -14.62
N LEU A 378 -6.60 40.35 -13.29
CA LEU A 378 -5.75 41.30 -12.56
C LEU A 378 -4.27 41.02 -12.82
N ASP A 379 -3.45 42.06 -12.74
CA ASP A 379 -2.00 41.94 -12.87
C ASP A 379 -1.43 41.10 -11.71
N ARG A 380 -0.77 39.99 -12.02
CA ARG A 380 -0.24 39.05 -11.06
C ARG A 380 0.71 39.70 -10.06
N ASP A 381 1.69 40.47 -10.56
CA ASP A 381 2.69 41.05 -9.69
C ASP A 381 2.10 42.16 -8.81
N ALA A 382 1.12 42.91 -9.28
CA ALA A 382 0.41 43.91 -8.48
C ALA A 382 -0.40 43.29 -7.35
N VAL A 383 -1.14 42.18 -7.64
CA VAL A 383 -1.90 41.43 -6.61
C VAL A 383 -0.97 40.81 -5.57
N LEU A 384 0.12 40.19 -6.01
CA LEU A 384 1.10 39.59 -5.11
C LEU A 384 1.78 40.64 -4.21
N ARG A 385 2.10 41.82 -4.75
CA ARG A 385 2.61 42.94 -3.96
C ARG A 385 1.62 43.44 -2.93
N ALA A 386 0.33 43.48 -3.28
CA ALA A 386 -0.71 43.93 -2.32
C ALA A 386 -0.93 42.91 -1.21
N LEU A 387 -0.81 41.60 -1.50
CA LEU A 387 -0.94 40.51 -0.52
C LEU A 387 0.32 40.34 0.34
N LYS A 388 1.48 40.77 -0.13
CA LYS A 388 2.76 40.51 0.51
C LYS A 388 2.81 40.94 2.00
N PRO A 389 2.39 42.15 2.41
CA PRO A 389 2.39 42.51 3.82
C PRO A 389 1.58 41.58 4.72
N LEU A 390 0.43 41.11 4.22
CA LEU A 390 -0.44 40.19 4.95
C LEU A 390 0.16 38.78 5.01
N LEU A 391 0.68 38.26 3.91
CA LEU A 391 1.24 36.90 3.80
C LEU A 391 2.56 36.78 4.57
N GLU A 392 3.35 37.85 4.66
CA GLU A 392 4.61 37.87 5.39
C GLU A 392 4.46 38.16 6.89
N ASP A 393 3.28 38.63 7.33
CA ASP A 393 3.03 38.92 8.76
C ASP A 393 2.90 37.62 9.58
N PRO A 394 3.84 37.33 10.50
CA PRO A 394 3.78 36.12 11.32
C PRO A 394 2.62 36.11 12.32
N LYS A 395 2.02 37.27 12.61
CA LYS A 395 0.88 37.40 13.52
C LYS A 395 -0.46 37.12 12.87
N LYS A 396 -0.53 37.29 11.54
CA LYS A 396 -1.71 36.90 10.75
C LYS A 396 -1.70 35.41 10.53
N LEU A 397 -2.57 34.67 11.22
CA LEU A 397 -2.62 33.21 11.16
C LEU A 397 -3.19 32.70 9.83
N LYS A 398 -2.54 31.71 9.27
CA LYS A 398 -2.96 31.02 8.04
C LYS A 398 -3.07 29.53 8.30
N VAL A 399 -3.98 28.90 7.57
CA VAL A 399 -4.10 27.46 7.44
C VAL A 399 -4.02 27.06 5.97
N GLY A 400 -3.28 26.02 5.67
CA GLY A 400 -3.16 25.44 4.34
C GLY A 400 -3.37 23.95 4.32
N GLN A 401 -3.40 23.38 3.13
CA GLN A 401 -3.31 21.95 2.89
C GLN A 401 -2.01 21.70 2.12
N HIS A 402 -1.03 21.04 2.74
CA HIS A 402 0.32 20.90 2.20
C HIS A 402 1.01 22.25 1.93
N ALA A 403 0.91 23.14 2.91
CA ALA A 403 1.34 24.56 2.82
C ALA A 403 2.83 24.75 2.48
N LYS A 404 3.68 23.76 2.70
CA LYS A 404 5.08 23.78 2.29
C LYS A 404 5.23 24.03 0.78
N TYR A 405 4.35 23.46 -0.03
CA TYR A 405 4.31 23.72 -1.47
C TYR A 405 4.08 25.19 -1.77
N ASP A 406 3.06 25.79 -1.16
CA ASP A 406 2.73 27.21 -1.33
C ASP A 406 3.84 28.14 -0.86
N ILE A 407 4.49 27.81 0.25
CA ILE A 407 5.66 28.53 0.75
C ILE A 407 6.76 28.58 -0.31
N ASN A 408 7.07 27.47 -0.94
CA ASN A 408 8.10 27.35 -1.97
C ASN A 408 7.70 28.08 -3.27
N VAL A 409 6.46 27.90 -3.71
CA VAL A 409 5.93 28.59 -4.89
C VAL A 409 6.02 30.12 -4.74
N LEU A 410 5.57 30.64 -3.63
CA LEU A 410 5.60 32.08 -3.35
C LEU A 410 7.03 32.64 -3.19
N ALA A 411 7.93 31.87 -2.59
CA ALA A 411 9.34 32.25 -2.48
C ALA A 411 10.04 32.33 -3.84
N ASN A 412 9.63 31.51 -4.80
CA ASN A 412 10.18 31.44 -6.16
C ASN A 412 9.40 32.29 -7.18
N ALA A 413 8.34 32.99 -6.77
CA ALA A 413 7.55 33.84 -7.66
C ALA A 413 8.32 35.03 -8.20
N SER A 414 7.84 35.65 -9.29
CA SER A 414 8.38 36.90 -9.86
C SER A 414 8.41 38.04 -8.86
N THR A 415 7.40 38.10 -7.98
CA THR A 415 7.38 38.94 -6.77
C THR A 415 7.54 38.00 -5.57
N PRO A 416 8.77 37.77 -5.07
CA PRO A 416 9.00 36.81 -4.00
C PRO A 416 8.29 37.20 -2.70
N ILE A 417 7.61 36.24 -2.11
CA ILE A 417 6.90 36.40 -0.82
C ILE A 417 7.41 35.31 0.14
N ALA A 418 7.85 35.75 1.31
CA ALA A 418 8.18 34.88 2.42
C ALA A 418 6.91 34.59 3.24
N LEU A 419 6.12 33.61 2.85
CA LEU A 419 4.89 33.23 3.56
C LEU A 419 5.21 32.83 5.01
N ARG A 420 4.61 33.54 5.96
CA ARG A 420 4.78 33.34 7.40
C ARG A 420 3.43 33.24 8.10
N GLY A 421 3.45 32.82 9.36
CA GLY A 421 2.22 32.70 10.14
C GLY A 421 1.34 31.53 9.75
N VAL A 422 1.87 30.53 9.01
CA VAL A 422 1.16 29.29 8.74
C VAL A 422 1.16 28.46 10.03
N ALA A 423 0.08 28.64 10.81
CA ALA A 423 -0.07 28.02 12.11
C ALA A 423 -0.58 26.59 12.04
N TYR A 424 -1.31 26.28 10.96
CA TYR A 424 -1.98 24.99 10.77
C TYR A 424 -1.84 24.50 9.33
N ASP A 425 -1.79 23.18 9.20
CA ASP A 425 -1.82 22.46 7.92
C ASP A 425 -2.71 21.23 8.09
N THR A 426 -3.80 21.16 7.34
CA THR A 426 -4.81 20.11 7.50
C THR A 426 -4.29 18.71 7.17
N MET A 427 -3.30 18.59 6.26
CA MET A 427 -2.59 17.35 6.01
C MET A 427 -1.84 16.89 7.28
N LEU A 428 -1.14 17.81 7.95
CA LEU A 428 -0.38 17.50 9.16
C LEU A 428 -1.27 17.31 10.38
N GLU A 429 -2.37 18.04 10.50
CA GLU A 429 -3.38 17.84 11.54
C GLU A 429 -3.95 16.40 11.48
N SER A 430 -4.32 15.96 10.30
CA SER A 430 -4.79 14.58 10.08
C SER A 430 -3.72 13.53 10.37
N TYR A 431 -2.50 13.78 9.92
CA TYR A 431 -1.36 12.89 10.13
C TYR A 431 -0.99 12.73 11.61
N VAL A 432 -0.97 13.81 12.37
CA VAL A 432 -0.70 13.77 13.82
C VAL A 432 -1.86 13.11 14.58
N LEU A 433 -3.10 13.35 14.14
CA LEU A 433 -4.28 12.73 14.75
C LEU A 433 -4.27 11.21 14.61
N ASP A 434 -4.02 10.70 13.41
CA ASP A 434 -3.83 9.28 13.11
C ASP A 434 -3.07 9.10 11.79
N SER A 435 -1.79 8.74 11.88
CA SER A 435 -0.88 8.64 10.73
C SER A 435 -1.29 7.60 9.69
N THR A 436 -2.14 6.64 10.03
CA THR A 436 -2.54 5.52 9.16
C THR A 436 -4.00 5.59 8.69
N ALA A 437 -4.76 6.56 9.16
CA ALA A 437 -6.20 6.62 8.95
C ALA A 437 -6.60 6.92 7.49
N THR A 438 -5.82 7.71 6.76
CA THR A 438 -6.09 8.09 5.37
C THR A 438 -4.79 8.37 4.61
N ARG A 439 -4.90 8.80 3.35
CA ARG A 439 -3.78 9.34 2.56
C ARG A 439 -3.39 10.77 2.97
N HIS A 440 -4.21 11.43 3.78
CA HIS A 440 -4.05 12.83 4.19
C HIS A 440 -4.15 13.86 3.05
N ASP A 441 -4.61 13.46 1.86
CA ASP A 441 -4.98 14.37 0.78
C ASP A 441 -6.37 15.00 1.06
N MET A 442 -6.62 16.16 0.44
CA MET A 442 -7.84 16.94 0.69
C MET A 442 -9.12 16.15 0.40
N ASP A 443 -9.17 15.43 -0.72
CA ASP A 443 -10.35 14.67 -1.12
C ASP A 443 -10.70 13.58 -0.09
N SER A 444 -9.69 12.84 0.34
CA SER A 444 -9.85 11.80 1.38
C SER A 444 -10.26 12.39 2.72
N LEU A 445 -9.70 13.54 3.10
CA LEU A 445 -10.01 14.22 4.35
C LEU A 445 -11.43 14.81 4.34
N ALA A 446 -11.82 15.48 3.25
CA ALA A 446 -13.16 16.04 3.10
C ALA A 446 -14.23 14.97 3.18
N LEU A 447 -14.02 13.84 2.50
CA LEU A 447 -14.95 12.72 2.54
C LEU A 447 -15.04 12.12 3.96
N LYS A 448 -13.89 11.92 4.64
CA LYS A 448 -13.86 11.30 5.96
C LYS A 448 -14.43 12.18 7.06
N TYR A 449 -14.04 13.44 7.11
CA TYR A 449 -14.36 14.32 8.24
C TYR A 449 -15.54 15.26 8.00
N LEU A 450 -15.85 15.56 6.73
CA LEU A 450 -16.94 16.46 6.35
C LEU A 450 -18.10 15.76 5.63
N GLY A 451 -17.91 14.49 5.20
CA GLY A 451 -18.88 13.79 4.35
C GLY A 451 -19.06 14.45 2.98
N HIS A 452 -18.09 15.27 2.55
CA HIS A 452 -18.14 16.05 1.33
C HIS A 452 -17.23 15.48 0.24
N SER A 453 -17.78 15.30 -0.97
CA SER A 453 -17.00 14.95 -2.16
C SER A 453 -16.59 16.22 -2.88
N THR A 454 -15.31 16.51 -2.92
CA THR A 454 -14.72 17.67 -3.56
C THR A 454 -14.74 17.56 -5.08
N ILE A 455 -14.63 18.70 -5.77
CA ILE A 455 -14.32 18.73 -7.21
C ILE A 455 -12.90 18.20 -7.38
N ARG A 456 -12.72 17.15 -8.19
CA ARG A 456 -11.38 16.58 -8.43
C ARG A 456 -10.66 17.33 -9.54
N PHE A 457 -9.34 17.44 -9.43
CA PHE A 457 -8.53 18.06 -10.49
C PHE A 457 -8.74 17.40 -11.86
N GLU A 458 -8.88 16.07 -11.89
CA GLU A 458 -9.14 15.31 -13.12
C GLU A 458 -10.49 15.66 -13.80
N ASP A 459 -11.48 16.12 -13.05
CA ASP A 459 -12.80 16.48 -13.57
C ASP A 459 -12.74 17.79 -14.39
N ILE A 460 -11.81 18.69 -14.08
CA ILE A 460 -11.60 19.96 -14.76
C ILE A 460 -10.41 19.96 -15.72
N ALA A 461 -9.40 19.15 -15.47
CA ALA A 461 -8.16 19.10 -16.27
C ALA A 461 -8.10 17.91 -17.25
N GLY A 462 -8.93 16.88 -17.06
CA GLY A 462 -8.81 15.61 -17.80
C GLY A 462 -7.72 14.69 -17.25
N LYS A 463 -7.45 13.58 -17.94
CA LYS A 463 -6.54 12.51 -17.51
C LYS A 463 -5.46 12.17 -18.53
N GLY A 464 -4.33 11.66 -18.03
CA GLY A 464 -3.26 11.07 -18.84
C GLY A 464 -2.47 12.10 -19.64
N ALA A 465 -1.94 11.71 -20.80
CA ALA A 465 -1.05 12.57 -21.61
C ALA A 465 -1.70 13.85 -22.18
N LYS A 466 -3.03 13.95 -22.12
CA LYS A 466 -3.80 15.11 -22.56
C LYS A 466 -4.31 15.96 -21.41
N GLN A 467 -3.91 15.68 -20.20
CA GLN A 467 -4.29 16.46 -19.03
C GLN A 467 -3.79 17.90 -19.18
N LEU A 468 -4.69 18.86 -18.95
CA LEU A 468 -4.37 20.29 -19.01
C LEU A 468 -3.55 20.71 -17.79
N THR A 469 -2.68 21.69 -17.99
CA THR A 469 -2.10 22.46 -16.88
C THR A 469 -3.15 23.47 -16.37
N PHE A 470 -3.01 23.95 -15.13
CA PHE A 470 -4.06 24.77 -14.50
C PHE A 470 -4.34 26.07 -15.26
N ASP A 471 -3.31 26.69 -15.84
CA ASP A 471 -3.42 27.90 -16.68
C ASP A 471 -4.27 27.69 -17.96
N GLN A 472 -4.42 26.45 -18.41
CA GLN A 472 -5.22 26.09 -19.56
C GLN A 472 -6.69 25.77 -19.21
N ILE A 473 -7.02 25.66 -17.92
CA ILE A 473 -8.38 25.39 -17.46
C ILE A 473 -9.21 26.67 -17.48
N ALA A 474 -10.43 26.57 -18.02
CA ALA A 474 -11.34 27.70 -18.04
C ALA A 474 -11.62 28.25 -16.63
N ILE A 475 -11.64 29.57 -16.48
CA ILE A 475 -11.84 30.22 -15.16
C ILE A 475 -13.20 29.83 -14.56
N GLU A 476 -14.22 29.59 -15.39
CA GLU A 476 -15.55 29.12 -14.94
C GLU A 476 -15.50 27.75 -14.23
N GLN A 477 -14.53 26.93 -14.54
CA GLN A 477 -14.27 25.64 -13.87
C GLN A 477 -13.21 25.76 -12.78
N ALA A 478 -12.14 26.51 -13.04
CA ALA A 478 -11.03 26.72 -12.09
C ALA A 478 -11.46 27.50 -10.84
N GLY A 479 -12.35 28.49 -11.00
CA GLY A 479 -12.82 29.36 -9.91
C GLY A 479 -13.54 28.57 -8.81
N PRO A 480 -14.61 27.83 -9.12
CA PRO A 480 -15.28 26.98 -8.12
C PRO A 480 -14.36 25.93 -7.50
N TYR A 481 -13.48 25.31 -8.28
CA TYR A 481 -12.50 24.35 -7.78
C TYR A 481 -11.57 24.97 -6.74
N ALA A 482 -10.91 26.09 -7.07
CA ALA A 482 -9.94 26.74 -6.18
C ALA A 482 -10.59 27.35 -4.94
N ALA A 483 -11.77 27.95 -5.08
CA ALA A 483 -12.52 28.50 -3.95
C ALA A 483 -13.00 27.39 -3.01
N GLU A 484 -13.46 26.24 -3.56
CA GLU A 484 -13.81 25.06 -2.75
C GLU A 484 -12.61 24.56 -1.97
N ASP A 485 -11.43 24.47 -2.58
CA ASP A 485 -10.21 24.02 -1.89
C ASP A 485 -9.88 24.89 -0.67
N ALA A 486 -10.00 26.21 -0.77
CA ALA A 486 -9.80 27.10 0.36
C ALA A 486 -10.88 26.96 1.44
N ASP A 487 -12.15 26.86 1.08
CA ASP A 487 -13.27 26.66 2.01
C ASP A 487 -13.17 25.29 2.71
N VAL A 488 -12.91 24.22 1.97
CA VAL A 488 -12.73 22.87 2.52
C VAL A 488 -11.53 22.82 3.46
N THR A 489 -10.43 23.48 3.14
CA THR A 489 -9.27 23.60 4.03
C THR A 489 -9.66 24.24 5.36
N LEU A 490 -10.43 25.32 5.35
CA LEU A 490 -10.89 25.97 6.58
C LEU A 490 -11.80 25.06 7.41
N ARG A 491 -12.77 24.40 6.78
CA ARG A 491 -13.69 23.46 7.43
C ARG A 491 -12.98 22.24 7.99
N LEU A 492 -12.00 21.69 7.25
CA LEU A 492 -11.17 20.58 7.73
C LEU A 492 -10.37 20.97 8.97
N HIS A 493 -9.78 22.17 8.97
CA HIS A 493 -9.08 22.67 10.14
C HIS A 493 -10.00 22.72 11.37
N GLN A 494 -11.20 23.28 11.25
CA GLN A 494 -12.16 23.33 12.34
C GLN A 494 -12.49 21.94 12.89
N ALA A 495 -12.72 20.97 12.01
CA ALA A 495 -13.05 19.61 12.40
C ALA A 495 -11.86 18.85 13.03
N LEU A 496 -10.67 19.00 12.45
CA LEU A 496 -9.46 18.29 12.90
C LEU A 496 -8.88 18.89 14.16
N TRP A 497 -8.82 20.22 14.25
CA TRP A 497 -8.28 20.90 15.41
C TRP A 497 -9.07 20.61 16.68
N GLN A 498 -10.40 20.59 16.59
CA GLN A 498 -11.25 20.21 17.72
C GLN A 498 -10.89 18.81 18.26
N LYS A 499 -10.57 17.86 17.39
CA LYS A 499 -10.15 16.51 17.78
C LYS A 499 -8.73 16.50 18.39
N LEU A 500 -7.82 17.28 17.84
CA LEU A 500 -6.44 17.39 18.33
C LEU A 500 -6.38 18.09 19.68
N GLU A 501 -7.14 19.17 19.85
CA GLU A 501 -7.21 19.92 21.10
C GLU A 501 -7.72 19.06 22.26
N ALA A 502 -8.60 18.10 21.98
CA ALA A 502 -9.07 17.12 22.96
C ALA A 502 -7.95 16.16 23.44
N ILE A 503 -6.84 16.09 22.74
CA ILE A 503 -5.67 15.24 23.07
C ILE A 503 -4.42 16.16 23.14
N PRO A 504 -4.15 16.81 24.30
CA PRO A 504 -3.11 17.83 24.39
C PRO A 504 -1.71 17.40 23.97
N SER A 505 -1.37 16.11 24.10
CA SER A 505 -0.09 15.58 23.66
C SER A 505 0.05 15.64 22.13
N LEU A 506 -1.02 15.32 21.40
CA LEU A 506 -1.02 15.40 19.92
C LEU A 506 -1.04 16.85 19.44
N ALA A 507 -1.81 17.72 20.11
CA ALA A 507 -1.80 19.14 19.79
C ALA A 507 -0.38 19.72 19.91
N ARG A 508 0.38 19.35 20.95
CA ARG A 508 1.79 19.76 21.09
C ARG A 508 2.71 19.19 20.01
N VAL A 509 2.52 17.94 19.60
CA VAL A 509 3.29 17.37 18.47
C VAL A 509 3.09 18.21 17.21
N LEU A 510 1.86 18.62 16.93
CA LEU A 510 1.58 19.49 15.79
C LEU A 510 2.24 20.88 15.96
N THR A 511 1.98 21.56 17.07
CA THR A 511 2.40 22.97 17.28
C THR A 511 3.89 23.14 17.55
N ASP A 512 4.52 22.17 18.22
CA ASP A 512 5.91 22.28 18.67
C ASP A 512 6.90 21.57 17.75
N ILE A 513 6.46 20.59 16.95
CA ILE A 513 7.33 19.80 16.09
C ILE A 513 6.97 19.95 14.61
N GLU A 514 5.76 19.55 14.20
CA GLU A 514 5.43 19.47 12.78
C GLU A 514 5.27 20.83 12.11
N MET A 515 4.54 21.75 12.71
CA MET A 515 4.34 23.09 12.12
C MET A 515 5.62 23.94 12.08
N PRO A 516 6.45 23.99 13.12
CA PRO A 516 7.74 24.67 13.04
C PRO A 516 8.69 24.10 12.00
N LEU A 517 8.57 22.82 11.68
CA LEU A 517 9.38 22.12 10.67
C LEU A 517 9.00 22.51 9.22
N VAL A 518 7.77 22.89 8.96
CA VAL A 518 7.29 23.20 7.60
C VAL A 518 8.16 24.25 6.90
N PRO A 519 8.43 25.44 7.45
CA PRO A 519 9.30 26.42 6.79
C PRO A 519 10.75 25.97 6.70
N VAL A 520 11.22 25.14 7.61
CA VAL A 520 12.58 24.57 7.59
C VAL A 520 12.73 23.62 6.39
N LEU A 521 11.81 22.68 6.21
CA LEU A 521 11.81 21.79 5.05
C LEU A 521 11.66 22.55 3.74
N ALA A 522 10.79 23.55 3.69
CA ALA A 522 10.66 24.40 2.52
C ALA A 522 11.99 25.04 2.13
N ARG A 523 12.75 25.52 3.09
CA ARG A 523 14.08 26.14 2.86
C ARG A 523 15.10 25.11 2.40
N ILE A 524 15.17 23.94 3.03
CA ILE A 524 16.06 22.85 2.62
C ILE A 524 15.79 22.43 1.17
N GLU A 525 14.52 22.28 0.80
CA GLU A 525 14.11 21.97 -0.56
C GLU A 525 14.55 23.06 -1.56
N ARG A 526 14.38 24.34 -1.20
CA ARG A 526 14.87 25.46 -2.06
C ARG A 526 16.39 25.54 -2.15
N ASN A 527 17.10 25.25 -1.06
CA ASN A 527 18.57 25.22 -1.06
C ASN A 527 19.08 24.21 -2.08
N GLY A 528 18.50 23.03 -2.09
CA GLY A 528 18.93 21.95 -2.97
C GLY A 528 20.36 21.47 -2.71
N ALA A 529 20.79 20.48 -3.42
CA ALA A 529 22.15 19.92 -3.35
C ALA A 529 22.85 20.02 -4.70
N LEU A 530 24.12 20.42 -4.68
CA LEU A 530 24.95 20.47 -5.88
C LEU A 530 25.45 19.06 -6.21
N VAL A 531 25.26 18.63 -7.46
CA VAL A 531 25.65 17.31 -7.95
C VAL A 531 26.56 17.44 -9.16
N ASP A 532 27.66 16.70 -9.16
CA ASP A 532 28.58 16.60 -10.29
C ASP A 532 28.05 15.62 -11.35
N ALA A 533 27.38 16.14 -12.35
CA ALA A 533 26.82 15.35 -13.46
C ALA A 533 27.87 14.61 -14.28
N ASN A 534 29.07 15.17 -14.42
CA ASN A 534 30.18 14.54 -15.16
C ASN A 534 30.66 13.29 -14.42
N LEU A 535 30.84 13.38 -13.11
CA LEU A 535 31.23 12.25 -12.28
C LEU A 535 30.17 11.13 -12.32
N LEU A 536 28.86 11.49 -12.23
CA LEU A 536 27.77 10.53 -12.40
C LEU A 536 27.77 9.86 -13.79
N GLY A 537 28.08 10.60 -14.85
CA GLY A 537 28.21 10.06 -16.20
C GLY A 537 29.37 9.06 -16.35
N ILE A 538 30.50 9.31 -15.68
CA ILE A 538 31.60 8.35 -15.60
C ILE A 538 31.19 7.08 -14.86
N GLN A 539 30.58 7.24 -13.69
CA GLN A 539 30.10 6.11 -12.88
C GLN A 539 29.04 5.29 -13.61
N SER A 540 28.16 5.94 -14.37
CA SER A 540 27.12 5.25 -15.16
C SER A 540 27.72 4.35 -16.24
N ARG A 541 28.78 4.83 -16.92
CA ARG A 541 29.52 4.00 -17.92
C ARG A 541 30.17 2.81 -17.27
N GLU A 542 30.90 3.03 -16.16
CA GLU A 542 31.56 1.94 -15.43
C GLU A 542 30.56 0.90 -14.90
N LEU A 543 29.40 1.31 -14.41
CA LEU A 543 28.32 0.40 -14.01
C LEU A 543 27.79 -0.39 -15.23
N GLY A 544 27.63 0.26 -16.38
CA GLY A 544 27.22 -0.38 -17.63
C GLY A 544 28.22 -1.45 -18.09
N GLU A 545 29.52 -1.16 -18.02
CA GLU A 545 30.59 -2.11 -18.35
C GLU A 545 30.58 -3.33 -17.40
N LYS A 546 30.42 -3.12 -16.09
CA LYS A 546 30.26 -4.19 -15.11
C LYS A 546 29.01 -5.04 -15.37
N MET A 547 27.88 -4.40 -15.73
CA MET A 547 26.64 -5.09 -16.07
C MET A 547 26.81 -5.99 -17.29
N VAL A 548 27.50 -5.53 -18.35
CA VAL A 548 27.81 -6.35 -19.54
C VAL A 548 28.68 -7.55 -19.18
N ALA A 549 29.67 -7.38 -18.31
CA ALA A 549 30.52 -8.47 -17.85
C ALA A 549 29.72 -9.52 -17.04
N LEU A 550 28.84 -9.05 -16.13
CA LEU A 550 27.95 -9.92 -15.34
C LEU A 550 26.92 -10.64 -16.21
N GLU A 551 26.39 -10.00 -17.23
CA GLU A 551 25.47 -10.58 -18.19
C GLU A 551 26.11 -11.74 -18.95
N ARG A 552 27.35 -11.56 -19.47
CA ARG A 552 28.11 -12.63 -20.11
C ARG A 552 28.37 -13.79 -19.15
N GLN A 553 28.79 -13.49 -17.92
CA GLN A 553 29.00 -14.54 -16.90
C GLN A 553 27.71 -15.30 -16.61
N ALA A 554 26.56 -14.60 -16.54
CA ALA A 554 25.26 -15.25 -16.36
C ALA A 554 24.90 -16.15 -17.55
N TYR A 555 25.17 -15.73 -18.78
CA TYR A 555 24.96 -16.55 -19.99
C TYR A 555 25.82 -17.81 -20.00
N ASP A 556 27.10 -17.68 -19.62
CA ASP A 556 28.01 -18.82 -19.51
C ASP A 556 27.52 -19.84 -18.47
N LEU A 557 27.07 -19.36 -17.29
CA LEU A 557 26.52 -20.21 -16.24
C LEU A 557 25.18 -20.86 -16.63
N ALA A 558 24.34 -20.14 -17.38
CA ALA A 558 23.05 -20.64 -17.84
C ALA A 558 23.19 -21.52 -19.11
N GLY A 559 24.27 -21.41 -19.85
CA GLY A 559 24.49 -22.05 -21.14
C GLY A 559 23.59 -21.51 -22.26
N GLN A 560 23.04 -20.31 -22.10
CA GLN A 560 22.24 -19.58 -23.10
C GLN A 560 22.06 -18.10 -22.71
N GLU A 561 21.75 -17.30 -23.72
CA GLU A 561 21.33 -15.92 -23.52
C GLU A 561 19.89 -15.86 -22.99
N PHE A 562 19.61 -14.89 -22.11
CA PHE A 562 18.30 -14.59 -21.58
C PHE A 562 18.26 -13.18 -20.98
N ASN A 563 17.08 -12.64 -20.78
CA ASN A 563 16.93 -11.34 -20.13
C ASN A 563 17.01 -11.46 -18.60
N LEU A 564 18.10 -10.99 -18.01
CA LEU A 564 18.37 -11.02 -16.56
C LEU A 564 17.35 -10.20 -15.77
N GLY A 565 16.74 -9.18 -16.39
CA GLY A 565 15.69 -8.36 -15.80
C GLY A 565 14.30 -8.98 -15.83
N SER A 566 14.12 -10.11 -16.54
CA SER A 566 12.83 -10.79 -16.65
C SER A 566 12.66 -11.90 -15.60
N PRO A 567 11.77 -11.74 -14.59
CA PRO A 567 11.54 -12.79 -13.59
C PRO A 567 11.09 -14.11 -14.20
N LYS A 568 10.33 -14.07 -15.30
CA LYS A 568 9.85 -15.25 -16.02
C LYS A 568 10.99 -16.02 -16.67
N GLN A 569 11.87 -15.33 -17.42
CA GLN A 569 13.00 -15.98 -18.08
C GLN A 569 14.02 -16.49 -17.06
N LEU A 570 14.29 -15.70 -16.01
CA LEU A 570 15.18 -16.11 -14.93
C LEU A 570 14.65 -17.34 -14.20
N GLY A 571 13.34 -17.40 -13.91
CA GLY A 571 12.70 -18.56 -13.28
C GLY A 571 12.86 -19.82 -14.12
N ALA A 572 12.66 -19.73 -15.44
CA ALA A 572 12.87 -20.84 -16.37
C ALA A 572 14.33 -21.32 -16.36
N ILE A 573 15.30 -20.41 -16.33
CA ILE A 573 16.72 -20.79 -16.26
C ILE A 573 17.07 -21.44 -14.92
N LEU A 574 16.69 -20.84 -13.80
CA LEU A 574 17.05 -21.33 -12.47
C LEU A 574 16.41 -22.68 -12.14
N TYR A 575 15.10 -22.79 -12.37
CA TYR A 575 14.29 -23.91 -11.86
C TYR A 575 14.06 -24.99 -12.90
N ASP A 576 13.76 -24.64 -14.16
CA ASP A 576 13.45 -25.62 -15.20
C ASP A 576 14.73 -26.17 -15.87
N LYS A 577 15.73 -25.31 -16.14
CA LYS A 577 16.95 -25.71 -16.82
C LYS A 577 18.05 -26.18 -15.85
N LEU A 578 18.37 -25.39 -14.83
CA LEU A 578 19.46 -25.71 -13.90
C LEU A 578 18.98 -26.54 -12.69
N GLY A 579 17.68 -26.71 -12.51
CA GLY A 579 17.11 -27.57 -11.46
C GLY A 579 17.38 -27.11 -10.02
N LEU A 580 17.54 -25.81 -9.79
CA LEU A 580 17.73 -25.29 -8.43
C LEU A 580 16.49 -25.53 -7.56
N PRO A 581 16.64 -25.66 -6.23
CA PRO A 581 15.51 -25.86 -5.33
C PRO A 581 14.56 -24.65 -5.33
N VAL A 582 13.25 -24.92 -5.41
CA VAL A 582 12.22 -23.89 -5.30
C VAL A 582 11.95 -23.60 -3.82
N LEU A 583 12.55 -22.54 -3.30
CA LEU A 583 12.45 -22.16 -1.87
C LEU A 583 11.14 -21.44 -1.54
N SER A 584 10.57 -20.72 -2.49
CA SER A 584 9.34 -19.98 -2.35
C SER A 584 8.59 -19.84 -3.67
N LYS A 585 7.28 -19.62 -3.59
CA LYS A 585 6.43 -19.37 -4.74
C LYS A 585 5.73 -18.04 -4.64
N THR A 586 5.41 -17.43 -5.78
CA THR A 586 4.60 -16.22 -5.86
C THR A 586 3.15 -16.51 -5.49
N ALA A 587 2.35 -15.48 -5.29
CA ALA A 587 0.90 -15.61 -5.05
C ALA A 587 0.16 -16.36 -6.17
N THR A 588 0.72 -16.34 -7.40
CA THR A 588 0.21 -17.09 -8.57
C THR A 588 0.75 -18.50 -8.69
N GLY A 589 1.50 -18.98 -7.69
CA GLY A 589 2.04 -20.35 -7.64
C GLY A 589 3.32 -20.56 -8.45
N GLN A 590 3.88 -19.56 -9.10
CA GLN A 590 5.13 -19.66 -9.86
C GLN A 590 6.35 -19.62 -8.91
N PRO A 591 7.45 -20.32 -9.25
CA PRO A 591 8.70 -20.21 -8.49
C PRO A 591 9.16 -18.75 -8.38
N SER A 592 9.48 -18.31 -7.16
CA SER A 592 9.88 -16.94 -6.90
C SER A 592 11.33 -16.68 -7.30
N THR A 593 11.59 -15.54 -7.93
CA THR A 593 12.93 -15.01 -8.20
C THR A 593 13.18 -13.69 -7.43
N ALA A 594 12.45 -13.51 -6.32
CA ALA A 594 12.62 -12.34 -5.44
C ALA A 594 14.03 -12.32 -4.84
N GLU A 595 14.49 -11.13 -4.45
CA GLU A 595 15.84 -10.91 -3.93
C GLU A 595 16.17 -11.80 -2.73
N ALA A 596 15.23 -11.98 -1.80
CA ALA A 596 15.41 -12.86 -0.64
C ALA A 596 15.63 -14.32 -1.02
N VAL A 597 14.94 -14.80 -2.07
CA VAL A 597 15.09 -16.17 -2.57
C VAL A 597 16.44 -16.34 -3.27
N LEU A 598 16.84 -15.37 -4.08
CA LEU A 598 18.16 -15.37 -4.73
C LEU A 598 19.31 -15.30 -3.73
N ALA A 599 19.15 -14.52 -2.66
CA ALA A 599 20.12 -14.43 -1.57
C ALA A 599 20.30 -15.78 -0.87
N GLU A 600 19.20 -16.48 -0.58
CA GLU A 600 19.24 -17.79 0.06
C GLU A 600 19.84 -18.86 -0.86
N LEU A 601 19.57 -18.81 -2.18
CA LEU A 601 20.23 -19.68 -3.16
C LEU A 601 21.74 -19.36 -3.28
N ALA A 602 22.12 -18.09 -3.19
CA ALA A 602 23.53 -17.68 -3.20
C ALA A 602 24.28 -18.17 -1.95
N GLU A 603 23.63 -18.19 -0.78
CA GLU A 603 24.16 -18.77 0.47
C GLU A 603 24.38 -20.28 0.35
N GLN A 604 23.59 -20.97 -0.48
CA GLN A 604 23.76 -22.39 -0.82
C GLN A 604 24.81 -22.65 -1.91
N ASP A 605 25.67 -21.67 -2.21
CA ASP A 605 26.77 -21.72 -3.18
C ASP A 605 26.35 -21.87 -4.66
N PHE A 606 25.13 -21.53 -5.02
CA PHE A 606 24.74 -21.43 -6.42
C PHE A 606 25.28 -20.14 -7.04
N GLU A 607 26.13 -20.27 -8.07
CA GLU A 607 26.85 -19.14 -8.68
C GLU A 607 25.93 -18.17 -9.45
N LEU A 608 24.97 -18.70 -10.22
CA LEU A 608 24.11 -17.84 -11.04
C LEU A 608 23.26 -16.87 -10.18
N PRO A 609 22.64 -17.29 -9.06
CA PRO A 609 21.99 -16.33 -8.14
C PRO A 609 22.90 -15.21 -7.66
N LYS A 610 24.17 -15.49 -7.33
CA LYS A 610 25.15 -14.47 -6.93
C LYS A 610 25.37 -13.43 -8.03
N VAL A 611 25.55 -13.88 -9.27
CA VAL A 611 25.73 -13.01 -10.44
C VAL A 611 24.50 -12.17 -10.72
N ILE A 612 23.29 -12.77 -10.64
CA ILE A 612 22.02 -12.06 -10.84
C ILE A 612 21.83 -10.98 -9.78
N MET A 613 22.15 -11.24 -8.52
CA MET A 613 22.04 -10.26 -7.44
C MET A 613 22.98 -9.07 -7.68
N GLN A 614 24.23 -9.33 -8.09
CA GLN A 614 25.18 -8.27 -8.44
C GLN A 614 24.67 -7.46 -9.63
N TYR A 615 24.19 -8.10 -10.68
CA TYR A 615 23.62 -7.42 -11.85
C TYR A 615 22.43 -6.53 -11.46
N ARG A 616 21.49 -7.05 -10.66
CA ARG A 616 20.32 -6.27 -10.19
C ARG A 616 20.75 -5.06 -9.36
N SER A 617 21.73 -5.22 -8.48
CA SER A 617 22.28 -4.13 -7.69
C SER A 617 22.87 -3.03 -8.59
N MET A 618 23.72 -3.40 -9.57
CA MET A 618 24.32 -2.46 -10.52
C MET A 618 23.25 -1.77 -11.38
N SER A 619 22.30 -2.54 -11.90
CA SER A 619 21.18 -2.02 -12.71
C SER A 619 20.34 -1.01 -11.94
N LYS A 620 20.02 -1.29 -10.68
CA LYS A 620 19.28 -0.39 -9.80
C LYS A 620 20.02 0.92 -9.54
N LEU A 621 21.31 0.83 -9.23
CA LEU A 621 22.14 2.03 -9.00
C LEU A 621 22.24 2.89 -10.26
N LYS A 622 22.44 2.26 -11.41
CA LYS A 622 22.55 2.96 -12.70
C LYS A 622 21.23 3.63 -13.06
N SER A 623 20.14 2.91 -13.11
CA SER A 623 18.83 3.43 -13.55
C SER A 623 18.21 4.43 -12.57
N THR A 624 18.44 4.25 -11.26
CA THR A 624 17.83 5.10 -10.24
C THR A 624 18.64 6.36 -9.96
N TYR A 625 19.97 6.28 -10.01
CA TYR A 625 20.84 7.38 -9.60
C TYR A 625 21.74 7.92 -10.69
N THR A 626 22.65 7.12 -11.26
CA THR A 626 23.67 7.67 -12.15
C THR A 626 23.12 8.16 -13.50
N ASP A 627 22.06 7.53 -14.01
CA ASP A 627 21.38 8.01 -15.22
C ASP A 627 20.32 9.08 -14.89
N ARG A 628 19.62 8.93 -13.77
CA ARG A 628 18.45 9.74 -13.45
C ARG A 628 18.78 11.09 -12.80
N LEU A 629 19.74 11.13 -11.87
CA LEU A 629 20.08 12.36 -11.14
C LEU A 629 20.48 13.51 -12.05
N PRO A 630 21.30 13.33 -13.10
CA PRO A 630 21.62 14.42 -14.02
C PRO A 630 20.39 15.04 -14.71
N GLU A 631 19.37 14.24 -15.01
CA GLU A 631 18.13 14.69 -15.64
C GLU A 631 17.26 15.53 -14.69
N GLN A 632 17.45 15.35 -13.37
CA GLN A 632 16.70 16.05 -12.32
C GLN A 632 17.35 17.35 -11.85
N ILE A 633 18.51 17.72 -12.39
CA ILE A 633 19.16 19.01 -12.10
C ILE A 633 18.27 20.12 -12.62
N ASN A 634 17.85 21.01 -11.73
CA ASN A 634 17.04 22.17 -12.08
C ASN A 634 17.89 23.14 -12.92
N PRO A 635 17.48 23.51 -14.15
CA PRO A 635 18.28 24.34 -15.03
C PRO A 635 18.47 25.78 -14.51
N ARG A 636 17.57 26.29 -13.66
CA ARG A 636 17.67 27.62 -13.06
C ARG A 636 18.69 27.67 -11.92
N THR A 637 18.72 26.66 -11.08
CA THR A 637 19.59 26.63 -9.89
C THR A 637 20.87 25.84 -10.09
N GLY A 638 20.94 24.94 -11.07
CA GLY A 638 22.02 23.97 -11.26
C GLY A 638 22.10 22.90 -10.16
N ARG A 639 21.06 22.77 -9.36
CA ARG A 639 21.02 21.90 -8.18
C ARG A 639 19.86 20.90 -8.27
N ILE A 640 19.90 19.84 -7.45
CA ILE A 640 18.82 18.89 -7.26
C ILE A 640 18.01 19.31 -6.02
N HIS A 641 16.71 19.39 -6.18
CA HIS A 641 15.76 19.76 -5.13
C HIS A 641 14.84 18.58 -4.84
N THR A 642 15.20 17.77 -3.84
CA THR A 642 14.32 16.68 -3.38
C THR A 642 13.10 17.24 -2.66
N SER A 643 12.01 16.48 -2.62
CA SER A 643 10.83 16.79 -1.81
C SER A 643 10.82 15.93 -0.55
N TYR A 644 10.63 16.54 0.60
CA TYR A 644 10.46 15.86 1.89
C TYR A 644 8.99 15.73 2.26
N HIS A 645 8.58 14.54 2.70
CA HIS A 645 7.19 14.26 3.07
C HIS A 645 7.09 13.98 4.57
N GLN A 646 6.31 14.82 5.27
CA GLN A 646 6.04 14.68 6.69
C GLN A 646 4.93 13.65 6.99
N ALA A 647 3.99 13.46 6.06
CA ALA A 647 2.73 12.73 6.29
C ALA A 647 2.68 11.35 5.58
N VAL A 648 3.81 10.70 5.36
CA VAL A 648 3.88 9.40 4.66
C VAL A 648 4.27 8.26 5.59
N ALA A 649 5.35 8.41 6.34
CA ALA A 649 5.81 7.36 7.25
C ALA A 649 4.96 7.32 8.53
N ALA A 650 4.40 6.15 8.85
CA ALA A 650 3.53 5.99 10.02
C ALA A 650 4.21 6.31 11.36
N THR A 651 5.53 6.18 11.45
CA THR A 651 6.33 6.36 12.66
C THR A 651 6.78 7.78 12.95
N GLY A 652 6.47 8.74 12.07
CA GLY A 652 6.94 10.13 12.21
C GLY A 652 8.22 10.45 11.43
N ARG A 653 8.87 9.47 10.81
CA ARG A 653 10.05 9.72 9.97
C ARG A 653 9.70 10.52 8.73
N LEU A 654 10.64 11.33 8.24
CA LEU A 654 10.55 11.95 6.93
C LEU A 654 10.83 10.91 5.84
N SER A 655 10.15 11.03 4.71
CA SER A 655 10.54 10.36 3.48
C SER A 655 10.92 11.39 2.42
N SER A 656 11.66 10.98 1.40
CA SER A 656 12.01 11.87 0.29
C SER A 656 11.66 11.24 -1.06
N SER A 657 11.30 12.08 -2.02
CA SER A 657 11.04 11.68 -3.39
C SER A 657 11.53 12.73 -4.38
N ASP A 658 11.69 12.35 -5.61
CA ASP A 658 12.02 13.19 -6.75
C ASP A 658 13.31 14.02 -6.61
N PRO A 659 14.45 13.40 -6.25
CA PRO A 659 14.74 11.97 -6.06
C PRO A 659 14.64 11.50 -4.60
N ASN A 660 14.48 10.18 -4.40
CA ASN A 660 14.63 9.59 -3.07
C ASN A 660 16.12 9.41 -2.74
N LEU A 661 16.66 10.33 -1.94
CA LEU A 661 18.06 10.33 -1.53
C LEU A 661 18.34 9.47 -0.29
N GLN A 662 17.29 9.04 0.43
CA GLN A 662 17.45 8.22 1.64
C GLN A 662 17.83 6.76 1.35
N ASN A 663 17.64 6.30 0.13
CA ASN A 663 17.90 4.91 -0.28
C ASN A 663 19.28 4.72 -0.97
N ILE A 664 20.12 5.73 -1.03
CA ILE A 664 21.49 5.58 -1.59
C ILE A 664 22.29 4.67 -0.67
N PRO A 665 22.84 3.53 -1.17
CA PRO A 665 23.58 2.60 -0.32
C PRO A 665 24.84 3.23 0.28
N ILE A 666 25.05 3.00 1.57
CA ILE A 666 26.24 3.48 2.28
C ILE A 666 27.35 2.40 2.35
N ARG A 667 26.92 1.13 2.41
CA ARG A 667 27.83 0.01 2.69
C ARG A 667 28.62 -0.48 1.48
N THR A 668 28.11 -0.26 0.27
CA THR A 668 28.77 -0.70 -0.97
C THR A 668 29.71 0.38 -1.52
N ALA A 669 30.80 -0.03 -2.15
CA ALA A 669 31.74 0.89 -2.79
C ALA A 669 31.06 1.73 -3.89
N GLU A 670 30.21 1.11 -4.68
CA GLU A 670 29.43 1.75 -5.74
C GLU A 670 28.43 2.79 -5.19
N GLY A 671 27.74 2.47 -4.08
CA GLY A 671 26.81 3.40 -3.41
C GLY A 671 27.55 4.61 -2.84
N ARG A 672 28.70 4.39 -2.20
CA ARG A 672 29.55 5.50 -1.70
C ARG A 672 30.03 6.39 -2.82
N ARG A 673 30.37 5.84 -3.99
CA ARG A 673 30.77 6.64 -5.16
C ARG A 673 29.65 7.57 -5.64
N ILE A 674 28.39 7.19 -5.53
CA ILE A 674 27.25 8.08 -5.81
C ILE A 674 27.25 9.26 -4.85
N ARG A 675 27.52 9.03 -3.56
CA ARG A 675 27.64 10.11 -2.56
C ARG A 675 28.81 11.07 -2.85
N GLN A 676 29.88 10.61 -3.48
CA GLN A 676 30.99 11.45 -3.92
C GLN A 676 30.57 12.48 -4.98
N ALA A 677 29.50 12.22 -5.72
CA ALA A 677 28.95 13.15 -6.70
C ALA A 677 28.16 14.31 -6.08
N PHE A 678 27.80 14.22 -4.82
CA PHE A 678 27.19 15.34 -4.05
C PHE A 678 28.35 16.16 -3.48
N VAL A 679 28.59 17.33 -4.07
CA VAL A 679 29.80 18.12 -3.87
C VAL A 679 29.49 19.49 -3.26
N ALA A 680 30.45 20.04 -2.55
CA ALA A 680 30.43 21.42 -2.13
C ALA A 680 30.83 22.35 -3.28
N PRO A 681 30.20 23.54 -3.43
CA PRO A 681 30.69 24.56 -4.35
C PRO A 681 32.09 25.04 -3.99
N GLN A 682 32.74 25.70 -4.93
CA GLN A 682 34.03 26.33 -4.67
C GLN A 682 33.96 27.31 -3.50
N GLY A 683 34.88 27.20 -2.54
CA GLY A 683 34.93 28.04 -1.34
C GLY A 683 34.05 27.52 -0.19
N TYR A 684 33.41 26.36 -0.37
CA TYR A 684 32.57 25.71 0.63
C TYR A 684 33.04 24.30 0.94
N LYS A 685 32.55 23.77 2.07
CA LYS A 685 32.68 22.37 2.47
C LYS A 685 31.30 21.81 2.80
N LEU A 686 31.14 20.51 2.70
CA LEU A 686 30.02 19.80 3.28
C LEU A 686 30.36 19.39 4.71
N LEU A 687 29.40 19.60 5.58
CA LEU A 687 29.44 19.20 6.99
C LEU A 687 28.27 18.24 7.24
N ALA A 688 28.58 17.00 7.61
CA ALA A 688 27.60 15.99 7.92
C ALA A 688 27.57 15.76 9.43
N ALA A 689 26.45 16.07 10.07
CA ALA A 689 26.25 15.90 11.51
C ALA A 689 25.24 14.75 11.74
N ASP A 690 25.70 13.69 12.39
CA ASP A 690 24.97 12.44 12.60
C ASP A 690 24.86 12.12 14.10
N TYR A 691 23.67 11.64 14.52
CA TYR A 691 23.49 11.12 15.86
C TYR A 691 24.16 9.75 15.99
N SER A 692 25.01 9.60 16.99
CA SER A 692 25.66 8.33 17.30
C SER A 692 24.72 7.42 18.08
N GLN A 693 24.34 6.28 17.48
CA GLN A 693 23.54 5.22 18.11
C GLN A 693 22.25 5.71 18.79
N ILE A 694 21.55 6.64 18.17
CA ILE A 694 20.40 7.33 18.77
C ILE A 694 19.32 6.36 19.25
N GLU A 695 19.00 5.31 18.46
CA GLU A 695 17.95 4.36 18.81
C GLU A 695 18.31 3.52 20.05
N LEU A 696 19.59 3.13 20.21
CA LEU A 696 20.05 2.44 21.42
C LEU A 696 20.02 3.35 22.66
N ARG A 697 20.36 4.63 22.48
CA ARG A 697 20.29 5.64 23.55
C ARG A 697 18.84 5.89 23.97
N ILE A 698 17.93 5.94 23.03
CA ILE A 698 16.50 6.07 23.29
C ILE A 698 15.99 4.82 24.01
N MET A 699 16.40 3.62 23.56
CA MET A 699 16.05 2.38 24.26
C MET A 699 16.53 2.35 25.68
N ALA A 700 17.77 2.77 25.95
CA ALA A 700 18.30 2.89 27.30
C ALA A 700 17.42 3.79 28.19
N HIS A 701 16.99 4.92 27.66
CA HIS A 701 16.09 5.85 28.34
C HIS A 701 14.69 5.27 28.57
N LEU A 702 14.07 4.69 27.55
CA LEU A 702 12.70 4.14 27.64
C LEU A 702 12.63 2.89 28.52
N ALA A 703 13.63 2.03 28.43
CA ALA A 703 13.71 0.80 29.21
C ALA A 703 14.18 1.01 30.64
N LYS A 704 14.82 2.16 30.94
CA LYS A 704 15.46 2.43 32.24
C LYS A 704 16.39 1.27 32.66
N ASP A 705 17.10 0.68 31.68
CA ASP A 705 18.01 -0.43 31.90
C ASP A 705 19.34 0.07 32.45
N ASP A 706 19.67 -0.36 33.68
CA ASP A 706 20.88 0.12 34.35
C ASP A 706 22.16 -0.20 33.57
N GLY A 707 22.22 -1.36 32.90
CA GLY A 707 23.39 -1.76 32.13
C GLY A 707 23.61 -0.88 30.88
N LEU A 708 22.55 -0.56 30.16
CA LEU A 708 22.60 0.34 29.02
C LEU A 708 22.84 1.78 29.42
N LEU A 709 22.17 2.24 30.49
CA LEU A 709 22.35 3.61 31.02
C LEU A 709 23.79 3.82 31.45
N ASP A 710 24.38 2.87 32.19
CA ASP A 710 25.77 2.92 32.65
C ASP A 710 26.77 2.94 31.48
N ALA A 711 26.54 2.07 30.49
CA ALA A 711 27.40 2.01 29.31
C ALA A 711 27.45 3.34 28.55
N PHE A 712 26.30 3.98 28.31
CA PHE A 712 26.27 5.26 27.61
C PHE A 712 26.72 6.45 28.43
N ARG A 713 26.52 6.44 29.74
CA ARG A 713 27.02 7.49 30.66
C ARG A 713 28.54 7.51 30.75
N HIS A 714 29.17 6.35 30.64
CA HIS A 714 30.62 6.19 30.69
C HIS A 714 31.29 6.03 29.32
N ASP A 715 30.54 6.29 28.22
CA ASP A 715 31.05 6.20 26.85
C ASP A 715 31.65 4.82 26.52
N LEU A 716 31.06 3.76 27.05
CA LEU A 716 31.49 2.38 26.78
C LEU A 716 30.94 1.90 25.42
N ASP A 717 31.72 1.08 24.75
CA ASP A 717 31.27 0.42 23.52
C ASP A 717 30.23 -0.67 23.86
N VAL A 718 28.95 -0.33 23.69
CA VAL A 718 27.82 -1.23 23.99
C VAL A 718 27.89 -2.53 23.20
N HIS A 719 28.33 -2.47 21.92
CA HIS A 719 28.45 -3.67 21.12
C HIS A 719 29.59 -4.58 21.59
N ARG A 720 30.67 -3.99 22.04
CA ARG A 720 31.80 -4.72 22.63
C ARG A 720 31.43 -5.35 23.99
N ALA A 721 30.70 -4.60 24.83
CA ALA A 721 30.19 -5.10 26.09
C ALA A 721 29.19 -6.25 25.90
N THR A 722 28.27 -6.12 24.96
CA THR A 722 27.35 -7.19 24.58
C THR A 722 28.10 -8.42 24.06
N ALA A 723 29.10 -8.23 23.20
CA ALA A 723 29.92 -9.34 22.69
C ALA A 723 30.65 -10.10 23.81
N ALA A 724 31.25 -9.39 24.75
CA ALA A 724 31.89 -10.01 25.93
C ALA A 724 30.94 -10.89 26.72
N GLU A 725 29.74 -10.40 26.98
CA GLU A 725 28.71 -11.14 27.74
C GLU A 725 28.14 -12.33 26.95
N VAL A 726 27.73 -12.09 25.69
CA VAL A 726 27.06 -13.12 24.87
C VAL A 726 28.01 -14.25 24.50
N PHE A 727 29.26 -13.94 24.16
CA PHE A 727 30.25 -14.93 23.75
C PHE A 727 31.10 -15.46 24.95
N GLY A 728 30.92 -14.85 26.14
CA GLY A 728 31.63 -15.29 27.35
C GLY A 728 33.14 -15.07 27.30
N VAL A 729 33.58 -13.96 26.68
CA VAL A 729 35.00 -13.58 26.56
C VAL A 729 35.28 -12.31 27.35
N PRO A 730 36.52 -12.07 27.83
CA PRO A 730 36.89 -10.80 28.42
C PRO A 730 36.69 -9.64 27.42
N LEU A 731 36.41 -8.45 27.96
CA LEU A 731 36.13 -7.28 27.11
C LEU A 731 37.31 -6.92 26.16
N GLU A 732 38.53 -7.07 26.64
CA GLU A 732 39.77 -6.86 25.91
C GLU A 732 39.99 -7.87 24.76
N ASP A 733 39.47 -9.07 24.90
CA ASP A 733 39.63 -10.18 23.94
C ASP A 733 38.53 -10.27 22.89
N VAL A 734 37.57 -9.36 22.92
CA VAL A 734 36.51 -9.32 21.93
C VAL A 734 37.07 -9.05 20.53
N SER A 735 36.90 -10.01 19.62
CA SER A 735 37.27 -9.87 18.22
C SER A 735 36.37 -8.89 17.45
N GLY A 736 36.86 -8.38 16.31
CA GLY A 736 36.07 -7.54 15.40
C GLY A 736 34.80 -8.23 14.88
N ASP A 737 34.87 -9.55 14.65
CA ASP A 737 33.72 -10.34 14.19
C ASP A 737 32.69 -10.56 15.31
N GLN A 738 33.15 -10.83 16.52
CA GLN A 738 32.26 -10.93 17.67
C GLN A 738 31.54 -9.59 17.94
N ARG A 739 32.25 -8.47 17.87
CA ARG A 739 31.65 -7.14 18.01
C ARG A 739 30.62 -6.87 16.89
N ARG A 740 30.90 -7.29 15.67
CA ARG A 740 29.98 -7.17 14.54
C ARG A 740 28.71 -8.01 14.73
N SER A 741 28.88 -9.26 15.21
CA SER A 741 27.75 -10.13 15.58
C SER A 741 26.94 -9.54 16.74
N ALA A 742 27.60 -8.99 17.76
CA ALA A 742 26.93 -8.31 18.87
C ALA A 742 26.16 -7.05 18.41
N LYS A 743 26.67 -6.31 17.44
CA LYS A 743 25.91 -5.21 16.82
C LYS A 743 24.62 -5.72 16.19
N ALA A 744 24.66 -6.82 15.46
CA ALA A 744 23.49 -7.46 14.88
C ALA A 744 22.51 -7.98 15.94
N ILE A 745 23.03 -8.54 17.04
CA ILE A 745 22.25 -9.00 18.21
C ILE A 745 21.54 -7.81 18.86
N ASN A 746 22.25 -6.75 19.19
CA ASN A 746 21.70 -5.55 19.83
C ASN A 746 20.53 -4.98 19.02
N PHE A 747 20.75 -4.69 17.75
CA PHE A 747 19.69 -4.14 16.89
C PHE A 747 18.58 -5.14 16.62
N GLY A 748 18.91 -6.42 16.38
CA GLY A 748 17.92 -7.45 16.13
C GLY A 748 16.96 -7.64 17.31
N LEU A 749 17.48 -7.71 18.52
CA LEU A 749 16.67 -7.98 19.72
C LEU A 749 15.83 -6.78 20.14
N ILE A 750 16.33 -5.56 20.06
CA ILE A 750 15.52 -4.39 20.36
C ILE A 750 14.39 -4.17 19.34
N TYR A 751 14.54 -4.71 18.13
CA TYR A 751 13.46 -4.74 17.11
C TYR A 751 12.55 -5.99 17.22
N GLY A 752 12.71 -6.81 18.27
CA GLY A 752 11.86 -7.96 18.51
C GLY A 752 12.15 -9.16 17.59
N MET A 753 13.40 -9.33 17.15
CA MET A 753 13.82 -10.46 16.32
C MET A 753 13.69 -11.77 17.09
N SER A 754 13.19 -12.81 16.43
CA SER A 754 13.09 -14.16 16.99
C SER A 754 14.44 -14.90 16.92
N ALA A 755 14.56 -15.98 17.71
CA ALA A 755 15.73 -16.87 17.65
C ALA A 755 15.99 -17.43 16.25
N PHE A 756 14.95 -17.68 15.47
CA PHE A 756 15.08 -18.11 14.07
C PHE A 756 15.72 -17.01 13.20
N GLY A 757 15.22 -15.78 13.32
CA GLY A 757 15.76 -14.62 12.58
C GLY A 757 17.22 -14.33 12.96
N LEU A 758 17.54 -14.39 14.27
CA LEU A 758 18.89 -14.17 14.76
C LEU A 758 19.86 -15.27 14.27
N ALA A 759 19.45 -16.54 14.37
CA ALA A 759 20.23 -17.68 13.88
C ALA A 759 20.64 -17.52 12.42
N LYS A 760 19.68 -17.11 11.58
CA LYS A 760 19.93 -16.86 10.15
C LYS A 760 20.87 -15.65 9.94
N GLN A 761 20.72 -14.59 10.71
CA GLN A 761 21.50 -13.35 10.55
C GLN A 761 22.98 -13.50 10.94
N ILE A 762 23.29 -14.28 11.99
CA ILE A 762 24.66 -14.45 12.48
C ILE A 762 25.26 -15.82 12.13
N GLY A 763 24.52 -16.66 11.39
CA GLY A 763 25.03 -17.94 10.88
C GLY A 763 25.26 -19.01 11.96
N VAL A 764 24.37 -19.10 12.98
CA VAL A 764 24.44 -20.09 14.07
C VAL A 764 23.19 -20.96 14.12
N GLU A 765 23.24 -22.05 14.87
CA GLU A 765 22.10 -22.90 15.17
C GLU A 765 21.04 -22.14 16.00
N ARG A 766 19.75 -22.44 15.75
CA ARG A 766 18.63 -21.80 16.47
C ARG A 766 18.74 -21.92 17.99
N LYS A 767 19.23 -23.07 18.49
CA LYS A 767 19.43 -23.29 19.93
C LYS A 767 20.50 -22.37 20.50
N GLU A 768 21.57 -22.16 19.76
CA GLU A 768 22.65 -21.24 20.12
C GLU A 768 22.19 -19.78 20.08
N ALA A 769 21.42 -19.40 19.04
CA ALA A 769 20.80 -18.09 18.97
C ALA A 769 19.87 -17.83 20.16
N GLN A 770 19.08 -18.83 20.60
CA GLN A 770 18.24 -18.70 21.78
C GLN A 770 19.08 -18.48 23.04
N ALA A 771 20.20 -19.20 23.19
CA ALA A 771 21.11 -18.99 24.32
C ALA A 771 21.70 -17.57 24.33
N TYR A 772 22.01 -17.01 23.16
CA TYR A 772 22.46 -15.61 23.06
C TYR A 772 21.37 -14.62 23.47
N ILE A 773 20.13 -14.85 23.07
CA ILE A 773 18.97 -14.05 23.47
C ILE A 773 18.79 -14.08 24.99
N ASP A 774 18.86 -15.25 25.59
CA ASP A 774 18.71 -15.42 27.04
C ASP A 774 19.79 -14.68 27.83
N ARG A 775 21.06 -14.76 27.38
CA ARG A 775 22.18 -13.99 27.97
C ARG A 775 22.02 -12.49 27.78
N TYR A 776 21.56 -12.05 26.61
CA TYR A 776 21.32 -10.65 26.34
C TYR A 776 20.28 -10.05 27.29
N PHE A 777 19.15 -10.72 27.49
CA PHE A 777 18.10 -10.25 28.38
C PHE A 777 18.46 -10.44 29.88
N ALA A 778 19.33 -11.38 30.19
CA ALA A 778 19.90 -11.46 31.52
C ALA A 778 20.84 -10.28 31.84
N ARG A 779 21.57 -9.79 30.82
CA ARG A 779 22.43 -8.60 30.93
C ARG A 779 21.61 -7.30 30.94
N TYR A 780 20.54 -7.23 30.11
CA TYR A 780 19.68 -6.07 29.96
C TYR A 780 18.22 -6.40 30.30
N PRO A 781 17.91 -6.68 31.57
CA PRO A 781 16.58 -7.12 31.97
C PRO A 781 15.53 -6.00 31.83
N GLY A 782 15.95 -4.74 31.90
CA GLY A 782 15.09 -3.58 31.69
C GLY A 782 14.56 -3.51 30.27
N VAL A 783 15.32 -3.95 29.26
CA VAL A 783 14.88 -4.01 27.88
C VAL A 783 13.73 -5.00 27.71
N LEU A 784 13.85 -6.21 28.27
CA LEU A 784 12.76 -7.21 28.24
C LEU A 784 11.50 -6.70 28.94
N ALA A 785 11.66 -6.14 30.14
CA ALA A 785 10.55 -5.57 30.90
C ALA A 785 9.85 -4.43 30.15
N TYR A 786 10.60 -3.58 29.44
CA TYR A 786 10.05 -2.55 28.56
C TYR A 786 9.24 -3.15 27.40
N MET A 787 9.77 -4.16 26.74
CA MET A 787 9.09 -4.83 25.62
C MET A 787 7.77 -5.46 26.08
N GLU A 788 7.75 -6.16 27.21
CA GLU A 788 6.54 -6.77 27.76
C GLU A 788 5.50 -5.73 28.17
N ARG A 789 5.93 -4.69 28.86
CA ARG A 789 5.07 -3.56 29.27
C ARG A 789 4.49 -2.84 28.06
N THR A 790 5.27 -2.62 27.02
CA THR A 790 4.84 -1.92 25.81
C THR A 790 3.82 -2.74 25.02
N ARG A 791 3.99 -4.05 24.90
CA ARG A 791 2.99 -4.95 24.30
C ARG A 791 1.68 -4.93 25.07
N ALA A 792 1.75 -5.00 26.41
CA ALA A 792 0.56 -4.96 27.27
C ALA A 792 -0.19 -3.62 27.13
N GLN A 793 0.53 -2.51 27.15
CA GLN A 793 -0.07 -1.18 26.94
C GLN A 793 -0.70 -1.03 25.53
N ALA A 794 -0.02 -1.52 24.49
CA ALA A 794 -0.55 -1.51 23.13
C ALA A 794 -1.84 -2.33 23.02
N ALA A 795 -1.89 -3.49 23.67
CA ALA A 795 -3.09 -4.33 23.72
C ALA A 795 -4.24 -3.66 24.48
N GLU A 796 -3.94 -2.96 25.58
CA GLU A 796 -4.97 -2.29 26.40
C GLU A 796 -5.54 -1.05 25.72
N GLN A 797 -4.70 -0.16 25.17
CA GLN A 797 -5.11 1.15 24.68
C GLN A 797 -5.19 1.27 23.15
N GLY A 798 -4.68 0.27 22.40
CA GLY A 798 -4.72 0.22 20.93
C GLY A 798 -3.68 1.09 20.23
N PHE A 799 -2.77 1.74 20.95
CA PHE A 799 -1.70 2.58 20.39
C PHE A 799 -0.46 2.58 21.27
N VAL A 800 0.64 3.05 20.72
CA VAL A 800 1.88 3.36 21.43
C VAL A 800 2.26 4.83 21.20
N GLU A 801 3.08 5.38 22.10
CA GLU A 801 3.48 6.80 22.06
C GLU A 801 5.00 6.96 22.05
N THR A 802 5.46 8.02 21.38
CA THR A 802 6.84 8.50 21.50
C THR A 802 7.04 9.27 22.81
N LEU A 803 8.28 9.61 23.13
CA LEU A 803 8.62 10.48 24.27
C LEU A 803 7.87 11.82 24.23
N PHE A 804 7.58 12.35 23.05
CA PHE A 804 6.91 13.63 22.86
C PHE A 804 5.38 13.51 22.73
N GLY A 805 4.83 12.28 22.83
CA GLY A 805 3.39 12.05 22.79
C GLY A 805 2.80 11.79 21.41
N ARG A 806 3.62 11.62 20.37
CA ARG A 806 3.16 11.15 19.06
C ARG A 806 2.63 9.73 19.17
N ARG A 807 1.47 9.46 18.59
CA ARG A 807 0.81 8.14 18.63
C ARG A 807 0.97 7.36 17.33
N LEU A 808 1.11 6.05 17.48
CA LEU A 808 0.88 5.09 16.41
C LEU A 808 -0.21 4.12 16.85
N TYR A 809 -1.34 4.13 16.13
CA TYR A 809 -2.44 3.20 16.36
C TYR A 809 -2.14 1.84 15.74
N LEU A 810 -2.55 0.77 16.43
CA LEU A 810 -2.25 -0.62 16.09
C LEU A 810 -3.53 -1.44 16.02
N PRO A 811 -4.34 -1.30 14.97
CA PRO A 811 -5.62 -2.00 14.85
C PRO A 811 -5.47 -3.52 14.86
N GLU A 812 -4.33 -4.03 14.38
CA GLU A 812 -4.04 -5.46 14.30
C GLU A 812 -3.54 -6.09 15.61
N ILE A 813 -3.41 -5.33 16.69
CA ILE A 813 -2.89 -5.83 17.97
C ILE A 813 -3.77 -6.93 18.59
N HIS A 814 -5.06 -6.92 18.26
CA HIS A 814 -6.05 -7.93 18.68
C HIS A 814 -6.42 -8.92 17.59
N SER A 815 -5.70 -8.92 16.46
CA SER A 815 -5.99 -9.83 15.35
C SER A 815 -5.98 -11.29 15.80
N LYS A 816 -6.99 -12.04 15.39
CA LYS A 816 -7.04 -13.50 15.58
C LYS A 816 -5.96 -14.21 14.75
N ASN A 817 -5.50 -13.58 13.68
CA ASN A 817 -4.35 -14.05 12.89
C ASN A 817 -3.06 -13.83 13.69
N GLY A 818 -2.44 -14.92 14.13
CA GLY A 818 -1.22 -14.87 14.94
C GLY A 818 -0.03 -14.19 14.26
N ALA A 819 0.08 -14.26 12.93
CA ALA A 819 1.15 -13.58 12.18
C ALA A 819 0.94 -12.06 12.17
N MET A 820 -0.29 -11.60 11.94
CA MET A 820 -0.65 -10.17 11.97
C MET A 820 -0.49 -9.59 13.37
N ARG A 821 -0.97 -10.30 14.40
CA ARG A 821 -0.80 -9.89 15.80
C ARG A 821 0.67 -9.76 16.19
N LYS A 822 1.52 -10.75 15.86
CA LYS A 822 2.96 -10.68 16.12
C LYS A 822 3.66 -9.56 15.36
N ALA A 823 3.21 -9.24 14.16
CA ALA A 823 3.72 -8.09 13.41
C ALA A 823 3.34 -6.77 14.11
N ALA A 824 2.09 -6.64 14.58
CA ALA A 824 1.64 -5.49 15.36
C ALA A 824 2.40 -5.34 16.69
N GLU A 825 2.66 -6.44 17.39
CA GLU A 825 3.47 -6.48 18.64
C GLU A 825 4.90 -5.98 18.39
N ARG A 826 5.54 -6.38 17.29
CA ARG A 826 6.87 -5.87 16.88
C ARG A 826 6.82 -4.38 16.56
N THR A 827 5.81 -3.94 15.83
CA THR A 827 5.60 -2.53 15.55
C THR A 827 5.40 -1.73 16.83
N ALA A 828 4.65 -2.26 17.80
CA ALA A 828 4.45 -1.63 19.11
C ALA A 828 5.75 -1.38 19.87
N ILE A 829 6.72 -2.30 19.80
CA ILE A 829 8.02 -2.16 20.44
C ILE A 829 8.89 -1.13 19.70
N ASN A 830 8.88 -1.15 18.39
CA ASN A 830 9.78 -0.34 17.55
C ASN A 830 9.32 1.12 17.41
N ALA A 831 8.02 1.34 17.31
CA ALA A 831 7.47 2.66 16.99
C ALA A 831 7.81 3.75 18.02
N PRO A 832 7.77 3.52 19.34
CA PRO A 832 8.19 4.53 20.32
C PRO A 832 9.65 4.95 20.14
N MET A 833 10.53 4.03 19.84
CA MET A 833 11.95 4.29 19.64
C MET A 833 12.23 5.03 18.33
N GLN A 834 11.71 4.50 17.22
CA GLN A 834 11.89 5.10 15.89
C GLN A 834 11.19 6.46 15.80
N GLY A 835 9.99 6.58 16.35
CA GLY A 835 9.24 7.83 16.37
C GLY A 835 9.89 8.87 17.26
N THR A 836 10.46 8.50 18.41
CA THR A 836 11.22 9.42 19.27
C THR A 836 12.48 9.90 18.57
N ALA A 837 13.21 9.03 17.85
CA ALA A 837 14.35 9.43 17.04
C ALA A 837 13.96 10.43 15.94
N ALA A 838 12.84 10.20 15.28
CA ALA A 838 12.30 11.13 14.28
C ALA A 838 11.92 12.48 14.88
N ASP A 839 11.26 12.49 16.03
CA ASP A 839 10.89 13.72 16.76
C ASP A 839 12.13 14.51 17.18
N ILE A 840 13.17 13.84 17.67
CA ILE A 840 14.44 14.48 18.03
C ILE A 840 15.09 15.11 16.80
N MET A 841 15.15 14.39 15.68
CA MET A 841 15.73 14.93 14.44
C MET A 841 14.94 16.15 13.95
N LYS A 842 13.63 16.11 13.96
CA LYS A 842 12.77 17.26 13.58
C LYS A 842 13.01 18.48 14.46
N ARG A 843 13.09 18.28 15.76
CA ARG A 843 13.41 19.34 16.72
C ARG A 843 14.81 19.90 16.48
N ALA A 844 15.80 19.05 16.21
CA ALA A 844 17.16 19.46 15.87
C ALA A 844 17.21 20.28 14.58
N MET A 845 16.48 19.86 13.55
CA MET A 845 16.39 20.60 12.29
C MET A 845 15.87 22.03 12.49
N VAL A 846 14.82 22.17 13.28
CA VAL A 846 14.25 23.48 13.62
C VAL A 846 15.26 24.34 14.38
N ALA A 847 15.91 23.78 15.39
CA ALA A 847 16.91 24.49 16.19
C ALA A 847 18.12 24.94 15.36
N VAL A 848 18.62 24.07 14.50
CA VAL A 848 19.78 24.37 13.63
C VAL A 848 19.44 25.45 12.60
N ASP A 849 18.29 25.32 11.91
CA ASP A 849 17.86 26.29 10.92
C ASP A 849 17.63 27.69 11.52
N ASN A 850 16.95 27.75 12.66
CA ASN A 850 16.74 29.01 13.38
C ASN A 850 18.07 29.65 13.78
N TRP A 851 19.00 28.88 14.32
CA TRP A 851 20.30 29.38 14.71
C TRP A 851 21.11 29.92 13.51
N LEU A 852 21.08 29.24 12.37
CA LEU A 852 21.74 29.70 11.14
C LEU A 852 21.13 31.02 10.64
N LEU A 853 19.82 31.19 10.72
CA LEU A 853 19.15 32.41 10.33
C LEU A 853 19.48 33.56 11.27
N GLU A 854 19.46 33.34 12.59
CA GLU A 854 19.75 34.35 13.62
C GLU A 854 21.22 34.78 13.60
N SER A 855 22.14 33.84 13.43
CA SER A 855 23.57 34.12 13.41
C SER A 855 24.04 34.79 12.11
N GLY A 856 23.29 34.67 11.02
CA GLY A 856 23.67 35.21 9.71
C GLY A 856 24.92 34.57 9.11
N LEU A 857 25.33 33.38 9.59
CA LEU A 857 26.46 32.63 9.06
C LEU A 857 26.17 32.12 7.67
N ASP A 858 27.17 32.17 6.79
CA ASP A 858 27.06 31.63 5.43
C ASP A 858 27.17 30.09 5.43
N ALA A 859 26.10 29.52 5.87
CA ALA A 859 25.89 28.08 5.96
C ALA A 859 24.41 27.74 5.80
N ARG A 860 24.09 26.60 5.23
CA ARG A 860 22.73 26.16 5.00
C ARG A 860 22.59 24.66 5.06
N VAL A 861 21.47 24.18 5.58
CA VAL A 861 21.11 22.77 5.53
C VAL A 861 20.65 22.43 4.11
N ILE A 862 21.21 21.41 3.51
CA ILE A 862 20.89 20.99 2.14
C ILE A 862 20.22 19.62 2.06
N LEU A 863 20.51 18.72 3.01
CA LEU A 863 19.95 17.37 3.06
C LEU A 863 19.64 16.94 4.49
N GLN A 864 18.61 16.13 4.63
CA GLN A 864 18.35 15.31 5.79
C GLN A 864 18.19 13.86 5.34
N VAL A 865 19.02 12.96 5.86
CA VAL A 865 19.03 11.54 5.50
C VAL A 865 19.19 10.70 6.77
N HIS A 866 18.20 9.85 7.08
CA HIS A 866 18.21 9.04 8.31
C HIS A 866 18.38 9.90 9.58
N ASP A 867 19.46 9.72 10.30
CA ASP A 867 19.80 10.44 11.55
C ASP A 867 20.85 11.53 11.32
N GLU A 868 21.01 11.98 10.08
CA GLU A 868 22.06 12.90 9.61
C GLU A 868 21.47 14.18 9.02
N LEU A 869 22.10 15.30 9.32
CA LEU A 869 21.95 16.58 8.63
C LEU A 869 23.22 16.88 7.82
N VAL A 870 23.04 17.24 6.56
CA VAL A 870 24.16 17.68 5.69
C VAL A 870 24.00 19.18 5.46
N LEU A 871 25.06 19.92 5.75
CA LEU A 871 25.15 21.36 5.57
C LEU A 871 26.21 21.71 4.52
N GLU A 872 25.97 22.77 3.80
CA GLU A 872 26.95 23.44 2.93
C GLU A 872 27.43 24.68 3.66
N VAL A 873 28.72 24.76 3.98
CA VAL A 873 29.31 25.76 4.86
C VAL A 873 30.52 26.42 4.19
N ARG A 874 30.60 27.75 4.24
CA ARG A 874 31.81 28.45 3.75
C ARG A 874 33.04 27.97 4.53
N GLU A 875 34.15 27.73 3.84
CA GLU A 875 35.32 27.05 4.40
C GLU A 875 35.86 27.68 5.70
N ASP A 876 35.89 29.01 5.78
CA ASP A 876 36.35 29.75 6.96
C ASP A 876 35.43 29.69 8.17
N LEU A 877 34.17 29.22 8.00
CA LEU A 877 33.16 29.14 9.03
C LEU A 877 32.93 27.70 9.52
N VAL A 878 33.60 26.71 8.95
CA VAL A 878 33.30 25.30 9.22
C VAL A 878 33.38 24.95 10.70
N GLU A 879 34.47 25.35 11.40
CA GLU A 879 34.61 25.06 12.84
C GLU A 879 33.55 25.78 13.69
N GLN A 880 33.26 27.04 13.38
CA GLN A 880 32.23 27.80 14.08
C GLN A 880 30.85 27.17 13.94
N VAL A 881 30.49 26.70 12.73
CA VAL A 881 29.20 26.02 12.48
C VAL A 881 29.19 24.65 13.14
N ARG A 882 30.27 23.88 13.05
CA ARG A 882 30.40 22.57 13.69
C ARG A 882 30.16 22.67 15.21
N GLU A 883 30.85 23.61 15.87
CA GLU A 883 30.74 23.82 17.31
C GLU A 883 29.35 24.38 17.69
N GLY A 884 28.73 25.16 16.83
CA GLY A 884 27.41 25.75 17.07
C GLY A 884 26.28 24.75 16.96
N ILE A 885 26.31 23.85 15.99
CA ILE A 885 25.19 22.88 15.76
C ILE A 885 25.23 21.69 16.70
N ARG A 886 26.39 21.23 17.16
CA ARG A 886 26.50 20.08 18.06
C ARG A 886 25.62 20.23 19.32
N PRO A 887 25.71 21.30 20.12
CA PRO A 887 24.86 21.46 21.31
C PRO A 887 23.37 21.62 20.97
N LEU A 888 23.03 22.18 19.81
CA LEU A 888 21.65 22.29 19.35
C LEU A 888 21.05 20.90 19.05
N MET A 889 21.81 20.05 18.39
CA MET A 889 21.38 18.69 18.09
C MET A 889 21.37 17.81 19.34
N SER A 890 22.45 17.80 20.14
CA SER A 890 22.53 17.03 21.37
C SER A 890 21.52 17.51 22.45
N GLY A 891 21.16 18.77 22.41
CA GLY A 891 20.15 19.38 23.29
C GLY A 891 18.71 19.31 22.78
N ALA A 892 18.46 18.68 21.61
CA ALA A 892 17.11 18.57 21.04
C ALA A 892 16.13 17.76 21.90
N ALA A 893 16.63 16.89 22.76
CA ALA A 893 15.88 16.18 23.78
C ALA A 893 16.72 15.96 25.03
N THR A 894 16.06 15.83 26.17
CA THR A 894 16.70 15.47 27.46
C THR A 894 16.40 14.00 27.75
N LEU A 895 17.42 13.16 27.63
CA LEU A 895 17.37 11.74 27.97
C LEU A 895 18.20 11.46 29.23
N ASP A 896 18.04 10.28 29.83
CA ASP A 896 18.87 9.80 30.96
C ASP A 896 20.30 9.47 30.55
N VAL A 897 20.59 9.49 29.26
CA VAL A 897 21.89 9.35 28.63
C VAL A 897 22.16 10.51 27.68
N PRO A 898 23.42 10.92 27.47
CA PRO A 898 23.71 12.00 26.53
C PRO A 898 23.40 11.60 25.09
N LEU A 899 22.86 12.54 24.31
CA LEU A 899 22.86 12.43 22.85
C LEU A 899 24.23 12.90 22.35
N VAL A 900 24.87 12.08 21.54
CA VAL A 900 26.19 12.34 20.96
C VAL A 900 26.05 12.57 19.47
N VAL A 901 26.66 13.67 18.98
CA VAL A 901 26.65 14.07 17.57
C VAL A 901 28.08 14.03 17.03
N GLU A 902 28.28 13.25 15.99
CA GLU A 902 29.51 13.21 15.22
C GLU A 902 29.36 14.12 14.00
N ALA A 903 30.33 14.98 13.75
CA ALA A 903 30.28 15.93 12.65
C ALA A 903 31.56 15.85 11.82
N GLY A 904 31.44 15.29 10.63
CA GLY A 904 32.50 15.19 9.63
C GLY A 904 32.47 16.32 8.62
N VAL A 905 33.58 16.60 7.99
CA VAL A 905 33.76 17.65 6.98
C VAL A 905 34.46 17.08 5.76
N GLY A 906 33.99 17.45 4.58
CA GLY A 906 34.59 17.00 3.32
C GLY A 906 34.23 17.89 2.14
N SER A 907 34.84 17.60 1.01
CA SER A 907 34.50 18.26 -0.26
C SER A 907 33.33 17.63 -0.98
N ASN A 908 32.92 16.45 -0.54
CA ASN A 908 31.73 15.72 -0.99
C ASN A 908 31.09 15.00 0.20
N TRP A 909 29.90 14.45 -0.03
CA TRP A 909 29.12 13.82 1.02
C TRP A 909 29.77 12.55 1.59
N ASP A 910 30.44 11.73 0.75
CA ASP A 910 31.15 10.52 1.21
C ASP A 910 32.32 10.86 2.15
N GLU A 911 33.07 11.90 1.85
CA GLU A 911 34.17 12.38 2.72
C GLU A 911 33.69 12.98 4.04
N ALA A 912 32.49 13.59 4.02
CA ALA A 912 31.91 14.23 5.21
C ALA A 912 31.27 13.24 6.17
N HIS A 913 30.88 12.04 5.70
CA HIS A 913 30.16 11.03 6.48
C HIS A 913 31.03 10.18 7.40
#